data_9f027df82ce643298c0b8ac103749bb3
#
_entry.id   9f027df82ce643298c0b8ac103749bb3
#
_cell.length_a   1.000
_cell.length_b   1.000
_cell.length_c   1.000
_cell.angle_alpha   90.00
_cell.angle_beta   90.00
_cell.angle_gamma   90.00
#
_symmetry.space_group_name_H-M   'P 1'
#
loop_
_entity.id
_entity.type
_entity.pdbx_description
1 polymer ?
#
loop_
_entity_poly.entity_id
_entity_poly.type
_entity_poly.pdbx_seq_one_letter_code
_entity_poly.pdbx_strand_id
1 'polypeptide(L)'
;MEQTTEKTKIRALAMKRIICAGLLLILVSFVILFLFRQRISVLLVNNVQIEMLSIVEQNRFKVDGQLDVIFRNMETIAEDAANRISKGQSLQDLNLDKRLVTNDFNHAGLIDIYGRGLVGPDLQLRYFAGIRESLQGSQKIVYMPNTALGDINAVVFSVPVEKNDRIFGSLYATMDMVNLQTLFNEQSNINPDESFIINSEGTVFVRAKDQELAEQIGIRLHDWQQPEAPEDMRNLYTKIRQDKSGVERITLPDGRQVYIACMPLDTVDNLYVLDVLPMNVIQERINGVLDNVTAVTGVLLLVLLLGYGVAEMRQVKHRQEIYNLAYIDTLTGLDNKEKYKRDMLGEIENKHGCLCVSILNIRGMKTINELLGVSFGHNVLRRVSEILRNQLMKQEQCYIGDGGLFYLVSWDISKEKVENRLKELIEKIQAGDCAQGKYNIQLSAGAYWHPINKENVGEGTLSLSSVSLPAMDNLIDMDSHWPENFLTKARAALKQLKVSNKEGVRFFDDKLAEKIRTEKLLEHNFQQALENNEFVLYYQPKYGIKGANPELHGAEALIRWISPEHGFLSPGRFIPLFERDGNLEILDRHVLKLACRQLRQWLDAGYQAVPISVNISRRNIVGGNNFLAYALDVLAEYQIPTNLIQLEILETDASVDSKLLIKFLQTFKSNGFSLAMDDFGSGYSSLGMFNSMPIDCLKLDKSFFDSWQPDMPERDSCLIKYMIKAAHDTGRTVVAEGIEEKFQVDLLRQYDCDMIQGYYF
;
A
#
# COMPACT_ATOMS: atom_id res chain seq x y z
N MET A 1 -21.67 11.76 4.79
CA MET A 1 -21.10 13.11 4.94
C MET A 1 -19.67 13.07 5.52
N GLU A 2 -19.40 12.26 6.52
CA GLU A 2 -18.03 12.08 7.08
C GLU A 2 -17.01 11.51 6.09
N GLN A 3 -17.36 10.52 5.29
CA GLN A 3 -16.45 9.99 4.26
C GLN A 3 -16.00 11.04 3.24
N THR A 4 -16.87 12.02 2.93
CA THR A 4 -16.53 13.13 2.04
C THR A 4 -15.58 14.09 2.73
N THR A 5 -15.75 14.29 4.03
CA THR A 5 -14.92 15.20 4.85
C THR A 5 -13.52 14.59 5.09
N GLU A 6 -13.43 13.30 5.34
CA GLU A 6 -12.15 12.59 5.54
C GLU A 6 -11.33 12.51 4.24
N LYS A 7 -12.00 12.20 3.11
CA LYS A 7 -11.38 12.27 1.78
C LYS A 7 -10.84 13.67 1.44
N THR A 8 -11.59 14.71 1.83
CA THR A 8 -11.18 16.10 1.60
C THR A 8 -9.99 16.47 2.48
N LYS A 9 -9.96 16.03 3.75
CA LYS A 9 -8.82 16.23 4.67
C LYS A 9 -7.56 15.53 4.18
N ILE A 10 -7.64 14.26 3.74
CA ILE A 10 -6.49 13.51 3.23
C ILE A 10 -5.92 14.17 1.96
N ARG A 11 -6.77 14.60 1.02
CA ARG A 11 -6.33 15.34 -0.17
C ARG A 11 -5.71 16.69 0.16
N ALA A 12 -6.28 17.44 1.10
CA ALA A 12 -5.73 18.73 1.54
C ALA A 12 -4.36 18.55 2.22
N LEU A 13 -4.19 17.51 3.03
CA LEU A 13 -2.91 17.20 3.69
C LEU A 13 -1.83 16.76 2.68
N ALA A 14 -2.20 15.95 1.70
CA ALA A 14 -1.32 15.55 0.60
C ALA A 14 -0.89 16.77 -0.22
N MET A 15 -1.84 17.65 -0.56
CA MET A 15 -1.55 18.89 -1.30
C MET A 15 -0.61 19.82 -0.52
N LYS A 16 -0.80 19.98 0.81
CA LYS A 16 0.14 20.73 1.65
C LYS A 16 1.54 20.12 1.64
N ARG A 17 1.67 18.81 1.72
CA ARG A 17 2.97 18.11 1.66
C ARG A 17 3.66 18.31 0.31
N ILE A 18 2.94 18.22 -0.80
CA ILE A 18 3.48 18.47 -2.16
C ILE A 18 3.99 19.89 -2.26
N ILE A 19 3.23 20.89 -1.77
CA ILE A 19 3.62 22.31 -1.79
C ILE A 19 4.86 22.53 -0.92
N CYS A 20 4.89 22.02 0.32
CA CYS A 20 6.04 22.19 1.22
C CYS A 20 7.30 21.50 0.68
N ALA A 21 7.19 20.29 0.17
CA ALA A 21 8.32 19.58 -0.44
C ALA A 21 8.80 20.27 -1.72
N GLY A 22 7.88 20.79 -2.53
CA GLY A 22 8.20 21.58 -3.71
C GLY A 22 8.96 22.85 -3.36
N LEU A 23 8.49 23.62 -2.38
CA LEU A 23 9.18 24.83 -1.91
C LEU A 23 10.57 24.53 -1.35
N LEU A 24 10.73 23.44 -0.61
CA LEU A 24 12.03 23.02 -0.07
C LEU A 24 12.99 22.63 -1.21
N LEU A 25 12.54 21.87 -2.19
CA LEU A 25 13.32 21.47 -3.36
C LEU A 25 13.77 22.69 -4.19
N ILE A 26 12.88 23.66 -4.39
CA ILE A 26 13.21 24.91 -5.08
C ILE A 26 14.27 25.70 -4.30
N LEU A 27 14.10 25.82 -2.98
CA LEU A 27 15.07 26.53 -2.12
C LEU A 27 16.45 25.87 -2.15
N VAL A 28 16.52 24.56 -1.98
CA VAL A 28 17.77 23.78 -2.03
C VAL A 28 18.43 23.89 -3.41
N SER A 29 17.66 23.78 -4.49
CA SER A 29 18.18 23.93 -5.84
C SER A 29 18.71 25.33 -6.10
N PHE A 30 18.03 26.37 -5.60
CA PHE A 30 18.48 27.74 -5.71
C PHE A 30 19.82 27.95 -5.00
N VAL A 31 19.97 27.43 -3.77
CA VAL A 31 21.23 27.51 -3.02
C VAL A 31 22.36 26.77 -3.74
N ILE A 32 22.10 25.57 -4.23
CA ILE A 32 23.10 24.79 -4.98
C ILE A 32 23.50 25.51 -6.27
N LEU A 33 22.55 26.05 -7.03
CA LEU A 33 22.79 26.77 -8.27
C LEU A 33 23.60 28.07 -8.00
N PHE A 34 23.29 28.77 -6.91
CA PHE A 34 24.03 29.97 -6.48
C PHE A 34 25.48 29.65 -6.15
N LEU A 35 25.73 28.62 -5.33
CA LEU A 35 27.08 28.18 -4.96
C LEU A 35 27.85 27.65 -6.19
N PHE A 36 27.19 26.94 -7.06
CA PHE A 36 27.76 26.42 -8.29
C PHE A 36 28.15 27.57 -9.24
N ARG A 37 27.28 28.59 -9.36
CA ARG A 37 27.56 29.78 -10.17
C ARG A 37 28.81 30.51 -9.69
N GLN A 38 28.97 30.71 -8.38
CA GLN A 38 30.19 31.33 -7.82
C GLN A 38 31.43 30.47 -8.13
N ARG A 39 31.35 29.18 -7.92
CA ARG A 39 32.52 28.29 -8.08
C ARG A 39 32.93 28.10 -9.54
N ILE A 40 31.96 28.00 -10.45
CA ILE A 40 32.23 27.88 -11.89
C ILE A 40 32.82 29.18 -12.45
N SER A 41 32.32 30.33 -12.04
CA SER A 41 32.88 31.62 -12.50
C SER A 41 34.38 31.72 -12.20
N VAL A 42 34.80 31.35 -10.98
CA VAL A 42 36.21 31.35 -10.58
C VAL A 42 37.04 30.33 -11.40
N LEU A 43 36.49 29.11 -11.60
CA LEU A 43 37.17 28.07 -12.37
C LEU A 43 37.32 28.46 -13.84
N LEU A 44 36.29 29.08 -14.46
CA LEU A 44 36.34 29.48 -15.83
C LEU A 44 37.34 30.62 -16.04
N VAL A 45 37.42 31.60 -15.13
CA VAL A 45 38.41 32.65 -15.19
C VAL A 45 39.83 32.09 -15.12
N ASN A 46 40.09 31.14 -14.19
CA ASN A 46 41.40 30.49 -14.09
C ASN A 46 41.75 29.69 -15.35
N ASN A 47 40.76 29.00 -15.95
CA ASN A 47 40.98 28.29 -17.21
C ASN A 47 41.28 29.22 -18.36
N VAL A 48 40.65 30.39 -18.44
CA VAL A 48 40.97 31.40 -19.46
C VAL A 48 42.42 31.87 -19.35
N GLN A 49 42.94 32.07 -18.13
CA GLN A 49 44.36 32.47 -17.96
C GLN A 49 45.31 31.39 -18.49
N ILE A 50 44.99 30.10 -18.24
CA ILE A 50 45.79 28.96 -18.73
C ILE A 50 45.68 28.88 -20.25
N GLU A 51 44.49 29.03 -20.83
CA GLU A 51 44.25 29.02 -22.26
C GLU A 51 45.00 30.16 -22.95
N MET A 52 44.99 31.39 -22.41
CA MET A 52 45.73 32.52 -22.93
C MET A 52 47.25 32.29 -22.93
N LEU A 53 47.80 31.72 -21.85
CA LEU A 53 49.22 31.35 -21.79
C LEU A 53 49.58 30.35 -22.90
N SER A 54 48.71 29.38 -23.15
CA SER A 54 48.92 28.39 -24.21
C SER A 54 48.85 29.02 -25.61
N ILE A 55 47.94 29.98 -25.81
CA ILE A 55 47.81 30.70 -27.10
C ILE A 55 49.05 31.57 -27.35
N VAL A 56 49.45 32.37 -26.36
CA VAL A 56 50.63 33.23 -26.53
C VAL A 56 51.91 32.40 -26.72
N GLU A 57 52.03 31.25 -26.07
CA GLU A 57 53.13 30.29 -26.28
C GLU A 57 53.11 29.74 -27.72
N GLN A 58 51.95 29.36 -28.23
CA GLN A 58 51.81 28.90 -29.59
C GLN A 58 52.16 30.00 -30.60
N ASN A 59 51.75 31.26 -30.36
CA ASN A 59 52.07 32.41 -31.15
C ASN A 59 53.57 32.71 -31.07
N ARG A 60 54.18 32.65 -29.89
CA ARG A 60 55.63 32.77 -29.71
C ARG A 60 56.39 31.77 -30.60
N PHE A 61 56.02 30.47 -30.52
CA PHE A 61 56.67 29.44 -31.38
C PHE A 61 56.63 29.77 -32.86
N LYS A 62 55.51 30.31 -33.33
CA LYS A 62 55.36 30.69 -34.77
C LYS A 62 56.29 31.87 -35.11
N VAL A 63 56.32 32.89 -34.24
CA VAL A 63 57.17 34.06 -34.41
C VAL A 63 58.64 33.68 -34.37
N ASP A 64 59.08 32.92 -33.37
CA ASP A 64 60.43 32.43 -33.24
C ASP A 64 60.84 31.60 -34.44
N GLY A 65 59.98 30.70 -34.92
CA GLY A 65 60.25 29.90 -36.11
C GLY A 65 60.51 30.72 -37.37
N GLN A 66 59.79 31.82 -37.53
CA GLN A 66 59.99 32.75 -38.67
C GLN A 66 61.26 33.57 -38.52
N LEU A 67 61.51 34.10 -37.37
CA LEU A 67 62.75 34.84 -37.11
C LEU A 67 63.97 33.95 -37.28
N ASP A 68 63.90 32.69 -36.82
CA ASP A 68 64.97 31.70 -36.95
C ASP A 68 65.32 31.46 -38.44
N VAL A 69 64.33 31.38 -39.32
CA VAL A 69 64.53 31.25 -40.77
C VAL A 69 65.24 32.49 -41.34
N ILE A 70 64.80 33.70 -40.92
CA ILE A 70 65.41 34.96 -41.40
C ILE A 70 66.90 34.98 -40.93
N PHE A 71 67.16 34.74 -39.64
CA PHE A 71 68.50 34.80 -39.11
C PHE A 71 69.40 33.74 -39.69
N ARG A 72 69.02 32.49 -39.89
CA ARG A 72 69.78 31.45 -40.55
C ARG A 72 70.18 31.81 -41.97
N ASN A 73 69.24 32.44 -42.69
CA ASN A 73 69.57 32.94 -44.05
C ASN A 73 70.64 34.02 -43.98
N MET A 74 70.54 34.95 -43.03
CA MET A 74 71.53 36.01 -42.87
C MET A 74 72.88 35.46 -42.36
N GLU A 75 72.87 34.53 -41.41
CA GLU A 75 74.08 33.85 -40.88
C GLU A 75 74.86 33.12 -42.01
N THR A 76 74.12 32.41 -42.88
CA THR A 76 74.74 31.77 -44.06
C THR A 76 75.47 32.73 -44.93
N ILE A 77 74.92 33.93 -45.13
CA ILE A 77 75.55 34.99 -45.95
C ILE A 77 76.67 35.63 -45.12
N ALA A 78 76.55 35.81 -43.83
CA ALA A 78 77.56 36.35 -42.94
C ALA A 78 78.80 35.42 -42.89
N GLU A 79 78.58 34.10 -42.82
CA GLU A 79 79.68 33.13 -42.93
C GLU A 79 80.42 33.20 -44.28
N ASP A 80 79.68 33.32 -45.40
CA ASP A 80 80.29 33.51 -46.70
C ASP A 80 81.11 34.81 -46.77
N ALA A 81 80.58 35.89 -46.20
CA ALA A 81 81.27 37.15 -46.06
C ALA A 81 82.57 37.02 -45.23
N ALA A 82 82.49 36.38 -44.10
CA ALA A 82 83.63 36.11 -43.17
C ALA A 82 84.74 35.31 -43.88
N ASN A 83 84.33 34.27 -44.60
CA ASN A 83 85.26 33.47 -45.40
C ASN A 83 85.97 34.28 -46.47
N ARG A 84 85.27 35.18 -47.19
CA ARG A 84 85.86 36.07 -48.23
C ARG A 84 86.77 37.11 -47.60
N ILE A 85 86.38 37.75 -46.52
CA ILE A 85 87.22 38.70 -45.82
C ILE A 85 88.51 38.04 -45.37
N SER A 86 88.44 36.88 -44.75
CA SER A 86 89.60 36.13 -44.24
C SER A 86 90.56 35.71 -45.34
N LYS A 87 90.12 35.57 -46.62
CA LYS A 87 90.90 35.22 -47.78
C LYS A 87 91.29 36.40 -48.68
N GLY A 88 90.88 37.63 -48.29
CA GLY A 88 91.14 38.83 -49.10
C GLY A 88 90.43 38.87 -50.46
N GLN A 89 89.29 38.20 -50.58
CA GLN A 89 88.48 38.10 -51.80
C GLN A 89 87.45 39.24 -51.90
N SER A 90 87.00 39.53 -53.13
CA SER A 90 85.99 40.56 -53.38
C SER A 90 84.69 40.27 -52.67
N LEU A 91 84.13 41.26 -52.01
CA LEU A 91 82.83 41.18 -51.31
C LEU A 91 81.65 41.60 -52.27
N GLN A 92 81.92 42.17 -53.42
CA GLN A 92 80.86 42.56 -54.34
C GLN A 92 80.11 41.34 -54.92
N ASP A 93 80.81 40.19 -54.99
CA ASP A 93 80.21 38.91 -55.46
C ASP A 93 79.27 38.27 -54.46
N LEU A 94 79.07 38.82 -53.24
CA LEU A 94 78.07 38.36 -52.28
C LEU A 94 76.65 38.58 -52.78
N ASN A 95 76.48 39.54 -53.73
CA ASN A 95 75.15 39.84 -54.30
C ASN A 95 74.04 39.99 -53.22
N LEU A 96 74.29 40.81 -52.20
CA LEU A 96 73.39 40.98 -51.08
C LEU A 96 71.99 41.38 -51.51
N ASP A 97 71.85 42.28 -52.47
CA ASP A 97 70.55 42.65 -53.00
C ASP A 97 69.77 41.48 -53.60
N LYS A 98 70.49 40.59 -54.31
CA LYS A 98 69.83 39.42 -54.91
C LYS A 98 69.49 38.29 -53.90
N ARG A 99 70.23 38.23 -52.83
CA ARG A 99 70.08 37.18 -51.77
C ARG A 99 69.15 37.58 -50.67
N LEU A 100 69.04 38.86 -50.26
CA LEU A 100 68.25 39.39 -49.20
C LEU A 100 67.15 40.34 -49.68
N VAL A 101 67.41 41.29 -50.57
CA VAL A 101 66.40 42.30 -50.99
C VAL A 101 65.26 41.66 -51.81
N THR A 102 65.47 40.54 -52.48
CA THR A 102 64.40 39.79 -53.17
C THR A 102 63.51 38.99 -52.19
N ASN A 103 63.81 38.94 -50.90
CA ASN A 103 63.14 38.20 -49.86
C ASN A 103 62.59 39.15 -48.76
N ASP A 104 61.80 40.13 -49.16
CA ASP A 104 61.06 41.06 -48.23
C ASP A 104 61.92 42.12 -47.56
N PHE A 105 63.26 42.19 -47.74
CA PHE A 105 64.08 43.25 -47.23
C PHE A 105 64.19 44.41 -48.20
N ASN A 106 64.21 45.64 -47.68
CA ASN A 106 64.34 46.86 -48.47
C ASN A 106 65.78 47.14 -48.82
N HIS A 107 66.70 46.93 -47.93
CA HIS A 107 68.13 47.12 -48.10
C HIS A 107 68.95 46.10 -47.35
N ALA A 108 70.10 45.74 -47.82
CA ALA A 108 71.05 44.91 -47.09
C ALA A 108 72.49 45.44 -47.30
N GLY A 109 73.31 45.28 -46.29
CA GLY A 109 74.66 45.74 -46.35
C GLY A 109 75.60 45.10 -45.34
N LEU A 110 76.90 45.29 -45.51
CA LEU A 110 77.93 44.76 -44.65
C LEU A 110 78.79 45.96 -44.16
N ILE A 111 79.04 46.00 -42.87
CA ILE A 111 79.91 46.96 -42.21
C ILE A 111 81.11 46.30 -41.53
N ASP A 112 82.24 47.06 -41.45
CA ASP A 112 83.39 46.60 -40.66
C ASP A 112 83.21 46.83 -39.16
N ILE A 113 84.22 46.37 -38.36
CA ILE A 113 84.22 46.49 -36.88
C ILE A 113 84.23 47.98 -36.42
N TYR A 114 84.50 48.94 -37.31
CA TYR A 114 84.46 50.38 -37.04
C TYR A 114 83.14 51.02 -37.50
N GLY A 115 82.25 50.22 -38.05
CA GLY A 115 80.94 50.66 -38.57
C GLY A 115 81.02 51.33 -39.98
N ARG A 116 82.08 51.17 -40.74
CA ARG A 116 82.22 51.66 -42.11
C ARG A 116 81.63 50.66 -43.07
N GLY A 117 80.88 51.12 -44.09
CA GLY A 117 80.26 50.28 -45.09
C GLY A 117 81.32 49.58 -45.93
N LEU A 118 81.19 48.27 -46.02
CA LEU A 118 82.03 47.41 -46.88
C LEU A 118 81.26 47.06 -48.16
N VAL A 119 79.98 46.81 -48.08
CA VAL A 119 79.07 46.55 -49.19
C VAL A 119 77.69 47.11 -48.84
N GLY A 120 76.96 47.63 -49.84
CA GLY A 120 75.65 48.21 -49.67
C GLY A 120 75.63 49.71 -49.30
N PRO A 121 74.51 50.29 -48.96
CA PRO A 121 74.41 51.74 -48.65
C PRO A 121 75.15 52.07 -47.31
N ASP A 122 75.89 53.19 -47.33
CA ASP A 122 76.53 53.71 -46.13
C ASP A 122 75.51 54.45 -45.26
N LEU A 123 74.86 53.75 -44.36
CA LEU A 123 73.76 54.23 -43.53
C LEU A 123 74.21 54.86 -42.18
N GLN A 124 75.51 55.05 -41.98
CA GLN A 124 76.03 55.47 -40.65
C GLN A 124 75.52 54.73 -39.47
N LEU A 125 75.28 53.44 -39.62
CA LEU A 125 74.61 52.55 -38.62
C LEU A 125 75.40 52.27 -37.38
N ARG A 126 76.70 52.69 -37.32
CA ARG A 126 77.59 52.51 -36.13
C ARG A 126 77.03 53.09 -34.80
N TYR A 127 76.07 53.96 -34.87
CA TYR A 127 75.48 54.63 -33.74
C TYR A 127 74.25 53.87 -33.20
N PHE A 128 73.77 52.90 -33.95
CA PHE A 128 72.61 52.12 -33.53
C PHE A 128 72.97 50.98 -32.53
N ALA A 129 72.26 50.88 -31.48
CA ALA A 129 72.54 49.94 -30.38
C ALA A 129 72.59 48.48 -30.87
N GLY A 130 71.65 48.04 -31.68
CA GLY A 130 71.59 46.65 -32.20
C GLY A 130 72.76 46.26 -33.11
N ILE A 131 73.19 47.18 -33.93
CA ILE A 131 74.40 46.96 -34.76
C ILE A 131 75.68 46.94 -33.92
N ARG A 132 75.74 47.73 -32.85
CA ARG A 132 76.84 47.69 -31.89
C ARG A 132 76.90 46.40 -31.16
N GLU A 133 75.72 45.85 -30.75
CA GLU A 133 75.61 44.56 -30.11
C GLU A 133 75.96 43.40 -31.08
N SER A 134 75.56 43.51 -32.32
CA SER A 134 75.96 42.54 -33.36
C SER A 134 77.48 42.51 -33.55
N LEU A 135 78.14 43.66 -33.46
CA LEU A 135 79.58 43.74 -33.44
C LEU A 135 80.26 43.13 -32.20
N GLN A 136 79.43 42.80 -31.19
CA GLN A 136 79.85 42.07 -29.97
C GLN A 136 79.47 40.59 -30.02
N GLY A 137 78.96 40.09 -31.16
CA GLY A 137 78.67 38.70 -31.36
C GLY A 137 77.19 38.26 -31.14
N SER A 138 76.27 39.19 -31.03
CA SER A 138 74.84 38.89 -30.81
C SER A 138 74.01 39.26 -32.06
N GLN A 139 73.12 38.41 -32.47
CA GLN A 139 72.08 38.78 -33.46
C GLN A 139 71.00 39.66 -32.78
N LYS A 140 70.53 40.70 -33.50
CA LYS A 140 69.57 41.67 -32.96
C LYS A 140 68.61 42.17 -34.02
N ILE A 141 67.47 42.61 -33.52
CA ILE A 141 66.43 43.33 -34.25
C ILE A 141 66.24 44.65 -33.52
N VAL A 142 66.37 45.73 -34.29
CA VAL A 142 66.28 47.12 -33.77
C VAL A 142 65.34 47.93 -34.65
N TYR A 143 64.42 48.63 -33.95
CA TYR A 143 63.59 49.63 -34.64
C TYR A 143 64.36 50.88 -34.97
N MET A 144 64.28 51.32 -36.26
CA MET A 144 64.88 52.52 -36.67
C MET A 144 63.83 53.53 -37.11
N PRO A 145 63.56 54.54 -36.30
CA PRO A 145 62.60 55.57 -36.69
C PRO A 145 63.24 56.46 -37.77
N ASN A 146 62.50 56.71 -38.78
CA ASN A 146 62.50 57.70 -39.78
C ASN A 146 63.72 58.73 -39.81
N THR A 147 64.91 58.38 -40.33
CA THR A 147 65.98 59.37 -40.37
C THR A 147 67.09 59.15 -41.48
N ALA A 148 67.38 57.95 -41.90
CA ALA A 148 68.53 57.72 -42.77
C ALA A 148 68.20 57.13 -44.13
N LEU A 149 67.04 56.61 -44.35
CA LEU A 149 66.63 55.88 -45.58
C LEU A 149 65.41 56.50 -46.29
N GLY A 150 65.05 57.80 -45.93
CA GLY A 150 63.85 58.44 -46.40
C GLY A 150 62.58 57.89 -45.68
N ASP A 151 61.74 58.77 -45.26
CA ASP A 151 60.43 58.68 -44.56
C ASP A 151 59.76 57.31 -44.23
N ILE A 152 60.52 56.25 -44.02
CA ILE A 152 60.01 54.90 -43.74
C ILE A 152 60.49 54.41 -42.34
N ASN A 153 59.60 54.03 -41.53
CA ASN A 153 59.91 53.30 -40.29
C ASN A 153 60.36 51.90 -40.64
N ALA A 154 61.60 51.55 -40.33
CA ALA A 154 62.17 50.27 -40.65
C ALA A 154 62.70 49.50 -39.46
N VAL A 155 62.72 48.22 -39.55
CA VAL A 155 63.36 47.31 -38.63
C VAL A 155 64.67 46.83 -39.21
N VAL A 156 65.72 46.92 -38.44
CA VAL A 156 67.06 46.46 -38.86
C VAL A 156 67.33 45.10 -38.19
N PHE A 157 67.54 44.10 -39.03
CA PHE A 157 68.06 42.81 -38.58
C PHE A 157 69.60 42.87 -38.74
N SER A 158 70.28 42.36 -37.76
CA SER A 158 71.72 42.34 -37.77
C SER A 158 72.30 41.04 -37.22
N VAL A 159 73.32 40.49 -37.89
CA VAL A 159 74.06 39.33 -37.51
C VAL A 159 75.58 39.57 -37.54
N PRO A 160 76.32 39.00 -36.62
CA PRO A 160 77.78 39.19 -36.64
C PRO A 160 78.37 38.43 -37.80
N VAL A 161 79.44 39.03 -38.39
CA VAL A 161 80.26 38.41 -39.47
C VAL A 161 81.51 37.93 -38.77
N GLU A 162 81.50 36.67 -38.35
CA GLU A 162 82.60 36.08 -37.55
C GLU A 162 83.13 34.79 -38.10
N LYS A 163 84.41 34.49 -37.78
CA LYS A 163 85.05 33.24 -38.05
C LYS A 163 86.13 32.94 -37.02
N ASN A 164 86.11 31.72 -36.47
CA ASN A 164 87.06 31.32 -35.45
C ASN A 164 87.13 32.31 -34.26
N ASP A 165 86.01 32.66 -33.70
CA ASP A 165 85.84 33.63 -32.62
C ASP A 165 86.36 35.04 -32.89
N ARG A 166 86.62 35.40 -34.17
CA ARG A 166 87.03 36.74 -34.57
C ARG A 166 85.90 37.36 -35.37
N ILE A 167 85.40 38.47 -34.87
CA ILE A 167 84.38 39.30 -35.55
C ILE A 167 85.09 40.26 -36.58
N PHE A 168 84.64 40.23 -37.83
CA PHE A 168 85.09 41.06 -38.94
C PHE A 168 84.19 42.24 -39.25
N GLY A 169 82.91 42.17 -38.76
CA GLY A 169 81.92 43.16 -39.02
C GLY A 169 80.53 42.71 -38.69
N SER A 170 79.55 43.36 -39.20
CA SER A 170 78.13 42.96 -39.09
C SER A 170 77.43 43.02 -40.43
N LEU A 171 76.68 41.97 -40.76
CA LEU A 171 75.74 42.00 -41.87
C LEU A 171 74.37 42.54 -41.30
N TYR A 172 73.80 43.50 -42.03
CA TYR A 172 72.49 44.05 -41.71
C TYR A 172 71.55 43.92 -42.87
N ALA A 173 70.26 43.88 -42.59
CA ALA A 173 69.17 43.97 -43.54
C ALA A 173 68.05 44.83 -42.98
N THR A 174 67.42 45.68 -43.75
CA THR A 174 66.32 46.53 -43.33
C THR A 174 65.03 46.09 -43.95
N MET A 175 63.96 46.05 -43.12
CA MET A 175 62.62 45.70 -43.53
C MET A 175 61.68 46.81 -43.09
N ASP A 176 60.77 47.27 -43.91
CA ASP A 176 59.75 48.20 -43.41
C ASP A 176 58.74 47.52 -42.47
N MET A 177 58.06 48.32 -41.63
CA MET A 177 57.14 47.78 -40.65
C MET A 177 55.93 47.13 -41.31
N VAL A 178 55.52 47.51 -42.48
CA VAL A 178 54.37 46.92 -43.23
C VAL A 178 54.72 45.52 -43.69
N ASN A 179 55.94 45.37 -44.29
CA ASN A 179 56.42 44.08 -44.72
C ASN A 179 56.61 43.11 -43.54
N LEU A 180 57.15 43.61 -42.41
CA LEU A 180 57.30 42.84 -41.19
C LEU A 180 55.96 42.37 -40.69
N GLN A 181 54.96 43.28 -40.64
CA GLN A 181 53.61 42.95 -40.25
C GLN A 181 52.93 41.96 -41.16
N THR A 182 53.12 42.10 -42.48
CA THR A 182 52.57 41.14 -43.47
C THR A 182 53.19 39.76 -43.29
N LEU A 183 54.50 39.68 -43.10
CA LEU A 183 55.22 38.44 -42.89
C LEU A 183 54.67 37.65 -41.67
N PHE A 184 54.41 38.34 -40.57
CA PHE A 184 53.87 37.69 -39.38
C PHE A 184 52.37 37.41 -39.49
N ASN A 185 51.58 38.23 -40.14
CA ASN A 185 50.13 38.01 -40.27
C ASN A 185 49.75 36.94 -41.29
N GLU A 186 50.43 36.95 -42.47
CA GLU A 186 50.06 36.04 -43.58
C GLU A 186 50.68 34.66 -43.46
N GLN A 187 51.89 34.55 -42.96
CA GLN A 187 52.60 33.25 -42.93
C GLN A 187 52.46 32.52 -41.63
N SER A 188 52.18 33.16 -40.49
CA SER A 188 52.18 32.52 -39.21
C SER A 188 50.78 32.15 -38.70
N ASN A 189 49.72 32.55 -39.40
CA ASN A 189 48.34 32.26 -38.92
C ASN A 189 48.12 32.69 -37.45
N ILE A 190 48.81 33.74 -37.00
CA ILE A 190 48.59 34.40 -35.72
C ILE A 190 47.27 35.15 -35.86
N ASN A 191 46.44 35.14 -34.80
CA ASN A 191 45.20 35.93 -34.86
C ASN A 191 45.54 37.42 -34.94
N PRO A 192 45.41 38.06 -36.14
CA PRO A 192 45.93 39.41 -36.34
C PRO A 192 45.14 40.49 -35.61
N ASP A 193 44.03 40.10 -35.03
CA ASP A 193 43.13 41.05 -34.36
C ASP A 193 43.49 41.27 -32.88
N GLU A 194 44.29 40.37 -32.28
CA GLU A 194 44.53 40.34 -30.84
C GLU A 194 46.02 40.20 -30.43
N SER A 195 46.95 40.04 -31.35
CA SER A 195 48.38 39.78 -31.04
C SER A 195 49.30 40.96 -31.43
N PHE A 196 50.26 41.23 -30.56
CA PHE A 196 51.28 42.31 -30.72
C PHE A 196 52.67 41.72 -30.49
N ILE A 197 53.65 42.31 -31.17
CA ILE A 197 55.08 42.10 -30.88
C ILE A 197 55.66 43.45 -30.44
N ILE A 198 56.24 43.46 -29.23
CA ILE A 198 56.85 44.68 -28.65
C ILE A 198 58.25 44.38 -28.11
N ASN A 199 59.05 45.44 -27.94
CA ASN A 199 60.28 45.32 -27.17
C ASN A 199 60.07 45.73 -25.67
N SER A 200 61.10 45.53 -24.86
CA SER A 200 61.12 45.91 -23.44
C SER A 200 60.95 47.42 -23.18
N GLU A 201 61.12 48.28 -24.20
CA GLU A 201 60.93 49.72 -24.12
C GLU A 201 59.48 50.13 -24.54
N GLY A 202 58.68 49.16 -25.05
CA GLY A 202 57.32 49.41 -25.48
C GLY A 202 57.14 49.79 -26.94
N THR A 203 58.20 49.69 -27.73
CA THR A 203 58.10 49.91 -29.16
C THR A 203 57.36 48.74 -29.81
N VAL A 204 56.30 49.02 -30.54
CA VAL A 204 55.47 48.02 -31.22
C VAL A 204 56.05 47.70 -32.58
N PHE A 205 56.44 46.47 -32.79
CA PHE A 205 56.96 45.95 -34.06
C PHE A 205 55.82 45.41 -34.94
N VAL A 206 54.87 44.72 -34.38
CA VAL A 206 53.70 44.23 -35.08
C VAL A 206 52.46 44.64 -34.31
N ARG A 207 51.46 45.17 -35.01
CA ARG A 207 50.20 45.67 -34.40
C ARG A 207 49.07 44.72 -34.79
N ALA A 208 48.14 44.55 -33.89
CA ALA A 208 46.86 43.98 -34.19
C ALA A 208 46.07 44.82 -35.19
N LYS A 209 45.12 44.21 -35.92
CA LYS A 209 44.25 44.91 -36.87
C LYS A 209 43.32 45.90 -36.21
N ASP A 210 42.95 45.68 -34.94
CA ASP A 210 42.16 46.62 -34.14
C ASP A 210 43.04 47.84 -33.81
N GLN A 211 42.95 48.85 -34.64
CA GLN A 211 43.75 50.09 -34.48
C GLN A 211 43.44 50.79 -33.17
N GLU A 212 42.22 50.77 -32.73
CA GLU A 212 41.78 51.43 -31.49
C GLU A 212 42.38 50.73 -30.24
N LEU A 213 42.35 49.40 -30.25
CA LEU A 213 42.99 48.58 -29.21
C LEU A 213 44.50 48.72 -29.24
N ALA A 214 45.09 48.74 -30.46
CA ALA A 214 46.52 48.95 -30.69
C ALA A 214 47.00 50.32 -30.16
N GLU A 215 46.25 51.35 -30.36
CA GLU A 215 46.56 52.70 -29.88
C GLU A 215 46.48 52.82 -28.36
N GLN A 216 45.52 52.13 -27.75
CA GLN A 216 45.32 52.15 -26.33
C GLN A 216 46.35 51.34 -25.55
N ILE A 217 46.78 50.19 -26.07
CA ILE A 217 47.76 49.30 -25.46
C ILE A 217 49.19 49.63 -25.84
N GLY A 218 49.42 49.99 -27.10
CA GLY A 218 50.74 50.04 -27.73
C GLY A 218 51.58 51.29 -27.52
N ILE A 219 51.03 52.37 -27.03
CA ILE A 219 51.73 53.63 -27.10
C ILE A 219 52.46 54.03 -25.82
N ARG A 220 52.28 53.37 -24.70
CA ARG A 220 52.68 53.89 -23.40
C ARG A 220 53.18 52.89 -22.37
N LEU A 221 53.97 51.89 -22.75
CA LEU A 221 54.68 51.07 -21.77
C LEU A 221 55.54 51.92 -20.83
N HIS A 222 56.04 53.08 -21.33
CA HIS A 222 56.74 54.04 -20.50
C HIS A 222 55.84 54.64 -19.40
N ASP A 223 54.55 54.89 -19.67
CA ASP A 223 53.60 55.41 -18.70
C ASP A 223 53.24 54.34 -17.64
N TRP A 224 53.45 53.08 -17.95
CA TRP A 224 53.23 51.97 -17.02
C TRP A 224 54.29 51.88 -15.91
N GLN A 225 55.41 52.56 -16.05
CA GLN A 225 56.47 52.68 -15.01
C GLN A 225 56.12 53.69 -13.95
N GLN A 226 55.19 54.58 -14.21
CA GLN A 226 54.91 55.67 -13.30
C GLN A 226 54.19 55.21 -12.03
N PRO A 227 54.46 55.78 -10.86
CA PRO A 227 53.80 55.41 -9.60
C PRO A 227 52.27 55.54 -9.66
N GLU A 228 51.78 56.36 -10.58
CA GLU A 228 50.37 56.67 -10.78
C GLU A 228 49.66 55.63 -11.70
N ALA A 229 50.41 54.75 -12.35
CA ALA A 229 49.83 53.70 -13.21
C ALA A 229 49.10 52.63 -12.37
N PRO A 230 47.98 52.08 -12.83
CA PRO A 230 47.29 50.97 -12.18
C PRO A 230 48.25 49.84 -11.82
N GLU A 231 47.97 49.18 -10.72
CA GLU A 231 48.84 48.09 -10.18
C GLU A 231 48.98 46.91 -11.15
N ASP A 232 47.91 46.55 -11.82
CA ASP A 232 47.87 45.49 -12.85
C ASP A 232 48.80 45.82 -14.06
N MET A 233 48.80 47.06 -14.51
CA MET A 233 49.72 47.54 -15.57
C MET A 233 51.17 47.51 -15.12
N ARG A 234 51.45 47.92 -13.92
CA ARG A 234 52.81 47.85 -13.33
C ARG A 234 53.29 46.41 -13.16
N ASN A 235 52.39 45.51 -12.83
CA ASN A 235 52.73 44.09 -12.73
C ASN A 235 53.08 43.49 -14.07
N LEU A 236 52.30 43.77 -15.13
CA LEU A 236 52.61 43.33 -16.48
C LEU A 236 53.96 43.89 -16.94
N TYR A 237 54.20 45.17 -16.77
CA TYR A 237 55.46 45.81 -17.11
C TYR A 237 56.66 45.19 -16.36
N THR A 238 56.48 44.84 -15.08
CA THR A 238 57.51 44.20 -14.26
C THR A 238 57.83 42.80 -14.81
N LYS A 239 56.82 42.06 -15.24
CA LYS A 239 57.00 40.74 -15.87
C LYS A 239 57.79 40.86 -17.18
N ILE A 240 57.43 41.79 -18.05
CA ILE A 240 58.12 42.08 -19.29
C ILE A 240 59.59 42.38 -19.00
N ARG A 241 59.90 43.27 -18.04
CA ARG A 241 61.30 43.60 -17.72
C ARG A 241 62.13 42.48 -17.07
N GLN A 242 61.47 41.49 -16.48
CA GLN A 242 62.11 40.31 -15.84
C GLN A 242 62.19 39.09 -16.78
N ASP A 243 61.88 39.27 -18.07
CA ASP A 243 61.78 38.16 -19.03
C ASP A 243 60.89 36.99 -18.56
N LYS A 244 59.75 37.35 -17.94
CA LYS A 244 58.79 36.35 -17.42
C LYS A 244 57.51 36.35 -18.23
N SER A 245 57.02 35.16 -18.51
CA SER A 245 55.66 35.00 -19.01
C SER A 245 54.60 35.27 -17.94
N GLY A 246 53.45 35.74 -18.34
CA GLY A 246 52.32 35.92 -17.44
C GLY A 246 51.07 36.44 -18.09
N VAL A 247 49.98 36.40 -17.34
CA VAL A 247 48.69 36.97 -17.74
C VAL A 247 48.29 37.96 -16.67
N GLU A 248 47.89 39.17 -17.09
CA GLU A 248 47.34 40.19 -16.18
C GLU A 248 46.00 40.69 -16.73
N ARG A 249 45.11 41.05 -15.80
CA ARG A 249 43.83 41.68 -16.11
C ARG A 249 43.98 43.17 -15.98
N ILE A 250 43.82 43.89 -17.09
CA ILE A 250 44.08 45.34 -17.13
C ILE A 250 42.78 46.08 -17.47
N THR A 251 42.58 47.21 -16.85
CA THR A 251 41.51 48.16 -17.20
C THR A 251 42.08 49.25 -18.08
N LEU A 252 41.60 49.30 -19.31
CA LEU A 252 41.99 50.29 -20.30
C LEU A 252 41.45 51.69 -19.89
N PRO A 253 42.04 52.82 -20.42
CA PRO A 253 41.59 54.16 -20.14
C PRO A 253 40.13 54.47 -20.48
N ASP A 254 39.56 53.73 -21.41
CA ASP A 254 38.15 53.80 -21.81
C ASP A 254 37.19 52.99 -20.91
N GLY A 255 37.73 52.34 -19.85
CA GLY A 255 36.98 51.51 -18.92
C GLY A 255 36.79 50.07 -19.35
N ARG A 256 37.20 49.65 -20.56
CA ARG A 256 37.17 48.25 -21.00
C ARG A 256 38.18 47.44 -20.19
N GLN A 257 37.81 46.23 -19.80
CA GLN A 257 38.69 45.27 -19.14
C GLN A 257 39.16 44.24 -20.15
N VAL A 258 40.47 44.04 -20.14
CA VAL A 258 41.13 43.05 -21.02
C VAL A 258 42.06 42.15 -20.21
N TYR A 259 42.25 40.95 -20.65
CA TYR A 259 43.38 40.10 -20.24
C TYR A 259 44.50 40.28 -21.25
N ILE A 260 45.72 40.49 -20.77
CA ILE A 260 46.93 40.54 -21.59
C ILE A 260 47.86 39.43 -21.14
N ALA A 261 48.15 38.50 -22.03
CA ALA A 261 49.20 37.53 -21.88
C ALA A 261 50.48 38.03 -22.50
N CYS A 262 51.61 37.87 -21.83
CA CYS A 262 52.92 38.22 -22.42
C CYS A 262 53.88 37.03 -22.29
N MET A 263 54.76 36.90 -23.34
CA MET A 263 55.79 35.87 -23.36
C MET A 263 57.02 36.38 -24.14
N PRO A 264 58.26 36.24 -23.60
CA PRO A 264 59.48 36.61 -24.29
C PRO A 264 59.72 35.66 -25.46
N LEU A 265 60.31 36.19 -26.57
CA LEU A 265 60.81 35.41 -27.68
C LEU A 265 62.14 34.73 -27.29
N ASP A 266 62.39 33.51 -27.79
CA ASP A 266 63.62 32.76 -27.54
C ASP A 266 64.74 33.11 -28.54
N THR A 267 64.32 33.51 -29.75
CA THR A 267 65.28 33.79 -30.86
C THR A 267 65.97 35.14 -30.72
N VAL A 268 65.31 36.13 -30.11
CA VAL A 268 65.80 37.49 -29.99
C VAL A 268 65.50 38.06 -28.60
N ASP A 269 66.55 38.48 -27.90
CA ASP A 269 66.39 39.15 -26.59
C ASP A 269 65.59 40.45 -26.68
N ASN A 270 64.84 40.72 -25.60
CA ASN A 270 64.05 41.95 -25.44
C ASN A 270 62.84 42.10 -26.35
N LEU A 271 62.40 41.04 -27.01
CA LEU A 271 61.12 41.05 -27.74
C LEU A 271 60.09 40.13 -27.05
N TYR A 272 58.85 40.57 -27.07
CA TYR A 272 57.73 39.90 -26.42
C TYR A 272 56.52 39.80 -27.35
N VAL A 273 55.86 38.62 -27.33
CA VAL A 273 54.54 38.47 -27.89
C VAL A 273 53.50 38.77 -26.80
N LEU A 274 52.55 39.61 -27.13
CA LEU A 274 51.41 39.95 -26.29
C LEU A 274 50.14 39.52 -27.02
N ASP A 275 49.30 38.79 -26.33
CA ASP A 275 47.93 38.46 -26.77
C ASP A 275 46.94 39.17 -25.86
N VAL A 276 45.93 39.81 -26.43
CA VAL A 276 44.93 40.59 -25.72
C VAL A 276 43.54 39.97 -25.95
N LEU A 277 42.84 39.67 -24.83
CA LEU A 277 41.52 39.12 -24.90
C LEU A 277 40.53 40.01 -24.14
N PRO A 278 39.55 40.62 -24.81
CA PRO A 278 38.55 41.46 -24.18
C PRO A 278 37.66 40.68 -23.21
N MET A 279 37.37 41.27 -22.05
CA MET A 279 36.59 40.61 -20.97
C MET A 279 35.15 40.29 -21.39
N ASN A 280 34.54 41.06 -22.30
CA ASN A 280 33.20 40.83 -22.81
C ASN A 280 33.11 39.45 -23.53
N VAL A 281 34.13 39.07 -24.29
CA VAL A 281 34.18 37.76 -24.98
C VAL A 281 34.20 36.61 -23.97
N ILE A 282 34.99 36.76 -22.92
CA ILE A 282 35.05 35.78 -21.81
C ILE A 282 33.70 35.72 -21.10
N GLN A 283 33.10 36.89 -20.83
CA GLN A 283 31.85 37.00 -20.11
C GLN A 283 30.67 36.37 -20.85
N GLU A 284 30.63 36.53 -22.20
CA GLU A 284 29.65 35.86 -23.07
C GLU A 284 29.78 34.33 -23.03
N ARG A 285 31.01 33.80 -23.12
CA ARG A 285 31.25 32.35 -22.96
C ARG A 285 30.82 31.82 -21.60
N ILE A 286 31.17 32.53 -20.53
CA ILE A 286 30.78 32.17 -19.16
C ILE A 286 29.25 32.19 -19.02
N ASN A 287 28.58 33.23 -19.47
CA ASN A 287 27.13 33.35 -19.40
C ASN A 287 26.44 32.25 -20.21
N GLY A 288 26.91 31.92 -21.42
CA GLY A 288 26.34 30.83 -22.21
C GLY A 288 26.41 29.49 -21.53
N VAL A 289 27.51 29.17 -20.83
CA VAL A 289 27.62 27.92 -20.02
C VAL A 289 26.68 27.95 -18.83
N LEU A 290 26.62 29.08 -18.12
CA LEU A 290 25.76 29.25 -16.94
C LEU A 290 24.28 29.16 -17.30
N ASP A 291 23.87 29.74 -18.42
CA ASP A 291 22.48 29.72 -18.90
C ASP A 291 22.07 28.30 -19.28
N ASN A 292 22.94 27.55 -19.98
CA ASN A 292 22.69 26.13 -20.27
C ASN A 292 22.56 25.28 -19.00
N VAL A 293 23.44 25.46 -18.02
CA VAL A 293 23.37 24.76 -16.75
C VAL A 293 22.08 25.09 -15.98
N THR A 294 21.71 26.38 -16.00
CA THR A 294 20.48 26.84 -15.36
C THR A 294 19.25 26.23 -16.02
N ALA A 295 19.21 26.20 -17.36
CA ALA A 295 18.11 25.57 -18.10
C ALA A 295 17.99 24.06 -17.83
N VAL A 296 19.11 23.32 -17.86
CA VAL A 296 19.14 21.88 -17.56
C VAL A 296 18.68 21.62 -16.14
N THR A 297 19.17 22.43 -15.17
CA THR A 297 18.76 22.29 -13.76
C THR A 297 17.28 22.58 -13.58
N GLY A 298 16.76 23.59 -14.28
CA GLY A 298 15.31 23.91 -14.27
C GLY A 298 14.44 22.78 -14.81
N VAL A 299 14.85 22.17 -15.93
CA VAL A 299 14.15 20.99 -16.49
C VAL A 299 14.20 19.81 -15.53
N LEU A 300 15.34 19.52 -14.93
CA LEU A 300 15.52 18.41 -13.99
C LEU A 300 14.67 18.61 -12.73
N LEU A 301 14.60 19.83 -12.21
CA LEU A 301 13.74 20.21 -11.09
C LEU A 301 12.27 20.00 -11.43
N LEU A 302 11.83 20.40 -12.63
CA LEU A 302 10.46 20.21 -13.10
C LEU A 302 10.11 18.71 -13.16
N VAL A 303 11.00 17.89 -13.70
CA VAL A 303 10.81 16.43 -13.78
C VAL A 303 10.71 15.81 -12.40
N LEU A 304 11.57 16.22 -11.46
CA LEU A 304 11.52 15.75 -10.07
C LEU A 304 10.22 16.15 -9.37
N LEU A 305 9.75 17.39 -9.54
CA LEU A 305 8.49 17.87 -8.98
C LEU A 305 7.28 17.11 -9.55
N LEU A 306 7.27 16.89 -10.86
CA LEU A 306 6.22 16.08 -11.50
C LEU A 306 6.25 14.63 -11.02
N GLY A 307 7.43 14.02 -10.93
CA GLY A 307 7.63 12.67 -10.41
C GLY A 307 7.16 12.54 -8.96
N TYR A 308 7.50 13.49 -8.11
CA TYR A 308 7.04 13.55 -6.72
C TYR A 308 5.52 13.70 -6.63
N GLY A 309 4.93 14.57 -7.44
CA GLY A 309 3.48 14.76 -7.50
C GLY A 309 2.73 13.47 -7.91
N VAL A 310 3.24 12.75 -8.92
CA VAL A 310 2.69 11.46 -9.35
C VAL A 310 2.83 10.40 -8.26
N ALA A 311 3.98 10.34 -7.59
CA ALA A 311 4.22 9.38 -6.50
C ALA A 311 3.25 9.61 -5.33
N GLU A 312 3.05 10.89 -4.92
CA GLU A 312 2.12 11.24 -3.84
C GLU A 312 0.66 10.94 -4.22
N MET A 313 0.26 11.21 -5.47
CA MET A 313 -1.07 10.83 -5.96
C MET A 313 -1.28 9.32 -5.96
N ARG A 314 -0.27 8.54 -6.35
CA ARG A 314 -0.31 7.06 -6.27
C ARG A 314 -0.42 6.60 -4.82
N GLN A 315 0.33 7.21 -3.91
CA GLN A 315 0.29 6.86 -2.49
C GLN A 315 -1.08 7.17 -1.85
N VAL A 316 -1.71 8.30 -2.21
CA VAL A 316 -3.08 8.63 -1.78
C VAL A 316 -4.09 7.60 -2.31
N LYS A 317 -3.99 7.23 -3.59
CA LYS A 317 -4.83 6.17 -4.17
C LYS A 317 -4.65 4.84 -3.46
N HIS A 318 -3.41 4.43 -3.26
CA HIS A 318 -3.09 3.16 -2.61
C HIS A 318 -3.58 3.12 -1.16
N ARG A 319 -3.44 4.21 -0.40
CA ARG A 319 -4.02 4.32 0.95
C ARG A 319 -5.55 4.21 0.92
N GLN A 320 -6.20 4.80 -0.08
CA GLN A 320 -7.64 4.70 -0.23
C GLN A 320 -8.08 3.28 -0.59
N GLU A 321 -7.33 2.59 -1.42
CA GLU A 321 -7.58 1.18 -1.76
C GLU A 321 -7.41 0.29 -0.53
N ILE A 322 -6.32 0.47 0.23
CA ILE A 322 -6.09 -0.26 1.50
C ILE A 322 -7.23 0.04 2.48
N TYR A 323 -7.63 1.29 2.62
CA TYR A 323 -8.75 1.66 3.48
C TYR A 323 -10.05 0.97 3.05
N ASN A 324 -10.34 0.98 1.76
CA ASN A 324 -11.54 0.33 1.23
C ASN A 324 -11.49 -1.20 1.44
N LEU A 325 -10.36 -1.84 1.19
CA LEU A 325 -10.18 -3.27 1.42
C LEU A 325 -10.28 -3.64 2.91
N ALA A 326 -9.75 -2.80 3.79
CA ALA A 326 -9.76 -3.07 5.23
C ALA A 326 -11.14 -2.83 5.87
N TYR A 327 -11.90 -1.84 5.38
CA TYR A 327 -13.06 -1.32 6.12
C TYR A 327 -14.38 -1.33 5.36
N ILE A 328 -14.39 -1.60 4.05
CA ILE A 328 -15.61 -1.61 3.23
C ILE A 328 -15.85 -3.00 2.67
N ASP A 329 -17.06 -3.49 2.81
CA ASP A 329 -17.49 -4.73 2.16
C ASP A 329 -17.69 -4.52 0.66
N THR A 330 -17.00 -5.32 -0.14
CA THR A 330 -16.98 -5.17 -1.60
C THR A 330 -18.30 -5.54 -2.28
N LEU A 331 -19.12 -6.38 -1.64
CA LEU A 331 -20.40 -6.80 -2.16
C LEU A 331 -21.49 -5.72 -1.98
N THR A 332 -21.58 -5.18 -0.77
CA THR A 332 -22.68 -4.29 -0.35
C THR A 332 -22.28 -2.82 -0.33
N GLY A 333 -20.97 -2.54 -0.26
CA GLY A 333 -20.45 -1.19 -0.12
C GLY A 333 -20.73 -0.55 1.25
N LEU A 334 -21.24 -1.31 2.21
CA LEU A 334 -21.33 -0.89 3.61
C LEU A 334 -19.97 -1.02 4.31
N ASP A 335 -19.82 -0.32 5.41
CA ASP A 335 -18.69 -0.52 6.30
C ASP A 335 -18.71 -1.94 6.88
N ASN A 336 -17.55 -2.59 6.98
CA ASN A 336 -17.43 -3.97 7.43
C ASN A 336 -17.27 -4.08 8.96
N LYS A 337 -17.15 -5.31 9.46
CA LYS A 337 -16.98 -5.61 10.89
C LYS A 337 -15.72 -4.97 11.49
N GLU A 338 -14.62 -4.88 10.74
CA GLU A 338 -13.39 -4.27 11.26
C GLU A 338 -13.54 -2.75 11.41
N LYS A 339 -14.30 -2.13 10.51
CA LYS A 339 -14.69 -0.72 10.65
C LYS A 339 -15.58 -0.51 11.87
N TYR A 340 -16.56 -1.40 12.10
CA TYR A 340 -17.38 -1.38 13.32
C TYR A 340 -16.51 -1.38 14.59
N LYS A 341 -15.55 -2.31 14.69
CA LYS A 341 -14.67 -2.40 15.87
C LYS A 341 -13.90 -1.09 16.09
N ARG A 342 -13.31 -0.55 15.02
CA ARG A 342 -12.53 0.69 15.08
C ARG A 342 -13.37 1.89 15.51
N ASP A 343 -14.54 2.04 14.91
CA ASP A 343 -15.40 3.20 15.18
C ASP A 343 -15.97 3.15 16.59
N MET A 344 -16.37 1.95 17.03
CA MET A 344 -16.85 1.75 18.37
C MET A 344 -15.79 2.07 19.44
N LEU A 345 -14.54 1.66 19.24
CA LEU A 345 -13.43 2.00 20.15
C LEU A 345 -13.17 3.51 20.23
N GLY A 346 -13.28 4.22 19.11
CA GLY A 346 -13.03 5.67 19.07
C GLY A 346 -14.21 6.52 19.53
N GLU A 347 -15.45 6.05 19.40
CA GLU A 347 -16.64 6.83 19.70
C GLU A 347 -17.09 6.73 21.16
N ILE A 348 -16.85 5.61 21.83
CA ILE A 348 -17.37 5.42 23.19
C ILE A 348 -16.68 6.32 24.20
N GLU A 349 -15.41 6.66 23.99
CA GLU A 349 -14.65 7.59 24.84
C GLU A 349 -15.21 9.02 24.76
N ASN A 350 -15.88 9.35 23.69
CA ASN A 350 -16.33 10.71 23.36
C ASN A 350 -17.85 10.92 23.45
N LYS A 351 -18.64 9.86 23.53
CA LYS A 351 -20.10 9.93 23.56
C LYS A 351 -20.66 9.52 24.91
N HIS A 352 -21.74 10.21 25.32
CA HIS A 352 -22.50 9.93 26.55
C HIS A 352 -23.93 9.63 26.17
N GLY A 353 -24.68 8.95 27.07
CA GLY A 353 -26.08 8.62 26.86
C GLY A 353 -26.32 7.12 26.76
N CYS A 354 -26.96 6.68 25.70
CA CYS A 354 -27.32 5.27 25.52
C CYS A 354 -26.75 4.75 24.21
N LEU A 355 -26.26 3.52 24.24
CA LEU A 355 -25.81 2.79 23.06
C LEU A 355 -26.69 1.58 22.83
N CYS A 356 -27.15 1.37 21.63
CA CYS A 356 -27.76 0.12 21.21
C CYS A 356 -27.03 -0.46 20.00
N VAL A 357 -26.64 -1.72 20.10
CA VAL A 357 -26.12 -2.51 18.99
C VAL A 357 -27.15 -3.56 18.63
N SER A 358 -27.61 -3.53 17.40
CA SER A 358 -28.63 -4.45 16.87
C SER A 358 -28.06 -5.24 15.70
N ILE A 359 -28.38 -6.53 15.64
CA ILE A 359 -28.01 -7.42 14.53
C ILE A 359 -29.30 -7.80 13.80
N LEU A 360 -29.39 -7.41 12.53
CA LEU A 360 -30.45 -7.83 11.65
C LEU A 360 -29.98 -9.02 10.82
N ASN A 361 -30.82 -10.03 10.68
CA ASN A 361 -30.55 -11.23 9.94
C ASN A 361 -31.69 -11.52 8.94
N ILE A 362 -31.30 -11.78 7.70
CA ILE A 362 -32.24 -12.29 6.69
C ILE A 362 -32.37 -13.80 6.91
N ARG A 363 -33.61 -14.25 7.17
CA ARG A 363 -33.89 -15.67 7.36
C ARG A 363 -33.88 -16.41 6.03
N GLY A 364 -33.42 -17.65 6.07
CA GLY A 364 -33.43 -18.51 4.88
C GLY A 364 -32.44 -18.12 3.78
N MET A 365 -31.39 -17.29 4.05
CA MET A 365 -30.38 -16.97 3.04
C MET A 365 -29.70 -18.19 2.42
N LYS A 366 -29.51 -19.25 3.21
CA LYS A 366 -28.99 -20.53 2.69
C LYS A 366 -29.94 -21.13 1.66
N THR A 367 -31.23 -21.19 1.98
CA THR A 367 -32.29 -21.70 1.08
C THR A 367 -32.42 -20.82 -0.17
N ILE A 368 -32.32 -19.49 -0.03
CA ILE A 368 -32.31 -18.55 -1.16
C ILE A 368 -31.13 -18.87 -2.09
N ASN A 369 -29.94 -19.09 -1.55
CA ASN A 369 -28.76 -19.44 -2.33
C ASN A 369 -28.86 -20.81 -3.00
N GLU A 370 -29.44 -21.81 -2.32
CA GLU A 370 -29.65 -23.14 -2.85
C GLU A 370 -30.72 -23.20 -3.95
N LEU A 371 -31.84 -22.49 -3.78
CA LEU A 371 -32.97 -22.51 -4.73
C LEU A 371 -32.78 -21.52 -5.90
N LEU A 372 -32.25 -20.33 -5.66
CA LEU A 372 -32.20 -19.23 -6.62
C LEU A 372 -30.78 -18.85 -7.05
N GLY A 373 -29.77 -19.50 -6.47
CA GLY A 373 -28.36 -19.30 -6.77
C GLY A 373 -27.71 -18.17 -5.93
N VAL A 374 -26.40 -18.30 -5.72
CA VAL A 374 -25.57 -17.38 -4.91
C VAL A 374 -25.62 -15.94 -5.44
N SER A 375 -25.64 -15.77 -6.76
CA SER A 375 -25.72 -14.43 -7.39
C SER A 375 -27.04 -13.72 -7.04
N PHE A 376 -28.13 -14.47 -6.90
CA PHE A 376 -29.41 -13.92 -6.46
C PHE A 376 -29.35 -13.47 -4.99
N GLY A 377 -28.79 -14.30 -4.12
CA GLY A 377 -28.59 -13.94 -2.71
C GLY A 377 -27.69 -12.70 -2.54
N HIS A 378 -26.64 -12.55 -3.35
CA HIS A 378 -25.83 -11.34 -3.39
C HIS A 378 -26.65 -10.09 -3.77
N ASN A 379 -27.57 -10.21 -4.73
CA ASN A 379 -28.44 -9.10 -5.10
C ASN A 379 -29.42 -8.73 -3.97
N VAL A 380 -29.94 -9.72 -3.24
CA VAL A 380 -30.76 -9.48 -2.05
C VAL A 380 -29.97 -8.68 -1.00
N LEU A 381 -28.74 -9.10 -0.69
CA LEU A 381 -27.87 -8.38 0.26
C LEU A 381 -27.61 -6.94 -0.18
N ARG A 382 -27.31 -6.70 -1.48
CA ARG A 382 -27.12 -5.33 -2.00
C ARG A 382 -28.35 -4.46 -1.81
N ARG A 383 -29.53 -4.97 -2.16
CA ARG A 383 -30.78 -4.21 -2.04
C ARG A 383 -31.12 -3.88 -0.60
N VAL A 384 -31.00 -4.85 0.30
CA VAL A 384 -31.16 -4.61 1.73
C VAL A 384 -30.18 -3.56 2.23
N SER A 385 -28.91 -3.63 1.79
CA SER A 385 -27.89 -2.64 2.14
C SER A 385 -28.23 -1.23 1.66
N GLU A 386 -28.76 -1.10 0.45
CA GLU A 386 -29.21 0.17 -0.12
C GLU A 386 -30.37 0.77 0.68
N ILE A 387 -31.37 -0.05 1.04
CA ILE A 387 -32.49 0.39 1.86
C ILE A 387 -32.00 0.84 3.23
N LEU A 388 -31.18 0.04 3.90
CA LEU A 388 -30.61 0.40 5.21
C LEU A 388 -29.85 1.73 5.12
N ARG A 389 -28.93 1.87 4.16
CA ARG A 389 -28.12 3.09 3.97
C ARG A 389 -28.97 4.34 3.77
N ASN A 390 -30.05 4.24 2.97
CA ASN A 390 -30.94 5.36 2.68
C ASN A 390 -31.88 5.73 3.82
N GLN A 391 -32.06 4.80 4.76
CA GLN A 391 -32.95 4.99 5.90
C GLN A 391 -32.20 5.35 7.20
N LEU A 392 -30.85 5.39 7.22
CA LEU A 392 -30.09 5.73 8.43
C LEU A 392 -30.37 7.13 8.94
N MET A 393 -30.59 7.25 10.24
CA MET A 393 -30.67 8.52 10.94
C MET A 393 -29.26 9.06 11.26
N LYS A 394 -29.13 10.32 11.65
CA LYS A 394 -27.84 10.94 12.01
C LYS A 394 -27.11 10.24 13.16
N GLN A 395 -27.86 9.59 14.04
CA GLN A 395 -27.36 8.89 15.23
C GLN A 395 -27.17 7.39 14.96
N GLU A 396 -27.37 6.93 13.73
CA GLU A 396 -27.26 5.53 13.35
C GLU A 396 -26.09 5.29 12.41
N GLN A 397 -25.45 4.15 12.59
CA GLN A 397 -24.39 3.63 11.71
C GLN A 397 -24.73 2.18 11.39
N CYS A 398 -24.48 1.79 10.14
CA CYS A 398 -24.75 0.45 9.67
C CYS A 398 -23.49 -0.21 9.11
N TYR A 399 -23.25 -1.43 9.56
CA TYR A 399 -22.12 -2.25 9.13
C TYR A 399 -22.62 -3.61 8.68
N ILE A 400 -21.80 -4.29 7.86
CA ILE A 400 -22.05 -5.68 7.52
C ILE A 400 -20.99 -6.58 8.16
N GLY A 401 -21.48 -7.66 8.77
CA GLY A 401 -20.64 -8.68 9.41
C GLY A 401 -20.64 -10.01 8.68
N ASP A 402 -20.06 -11.00 9.32
CA ASP A 402 -19.93 -12.35 8.81
C ASP A 402 -21.29 -12.98 8.52
N GLY A 403 -21.42 -13.70 7.39
CA GLY A 403 -22.62 -14.41 7.01
C GLY A 403 -23.81 -13.55 6.56
N GLY A 404 -23.56 -12.29 6.17
CA GLY A 404 -24.61 -11.38 5.69
C GLY A 404 -25.47 -10.80 6.80
N LEU A 405 -24.93 -10.72 8.01
CA LEU A 405 -25.55 -10.06 9.15
C LEU A 405 -25.31 -8.54 9.09
N PHE A 406 -26.35 -7.75 9.28
CA PHE A 406 -26.23 -6.30 9.33
C PHE A 406 -26.16 -5.84 10.79
N TYR A 407 -25.17 -5.01 11.13
CA TYR A 407 -25.02 -4.42 12.45
C TYR A 407 -25.50 -2.97 12.38
N LEU A 408 -26.53 -2.64 13.16
CA LEU A 408 -27.03 -1.28 13.32
C LEU A 408 -26.62 -0.77 14.70
N VAL A 409 -25.85 0.30 14.73
CA VAL A 409 -25.45 1.00 15.95
C VAL A 409 -26.27 2.26 16.08
N SER A 410 -26.95 2.44 17.21
CA SER A 410 -27.78 3.59 17.49
C SER A 410 -27.34 4.26 18.79
N TRP A 411 -27.06 5.56 18.72
CA TRP A 411 -26.60 6.37 19.84
C TRP A 411 -27.72 7.26 20.38
N ASP A 412 -27.76 7.42 21.69
CA ASP A 412 -28.63 8.35 22.42
C ASP A 412 -30.13 8.18 22.11
N ILE A 413 -30.56 6.93 21.95
CA ILE A 413 -31.97 6.56 21.66
C ILE A 413 -32.46 5.61 22.78
N SER A 414 -33.68 5.86 23.30
CA SER A 414 -34.29 4.98 24.28
C SER A 414 -34.60 3.59 23.71
N LYS A 415 -34.59 2.56 24.57
CA LYS A 415 -34.85 1.16 24.20
C LYS A 415 -36.13 1.00 23.36
N GLU A 416 -37.23 1.64 23.80
CA GLU A 416 -38.53 1.56 23.17
C GLU A 416 -38.51 2.19 21.75
N LYS A 417 -37.84 3.33 21.59
CA LYS A 417 -37.68 3.96 20.26
C LYS A 417 -36.83 3.11 19.32
N VAL A 418 -35.78 2.45 19.82
CA VAL A 418 -34.98 1.51 19.03
C VAL A 418 -35.82 0.32 18.58
N GLU A 419 -36.67 -0.22 19.48
CA GLU A 419 -37.57 -1.35 19.13
C GLU A 419 -38.51 -0.97 17.98
N ASN A 420 -39.18 0.16 18.09
CA ASN A 420 -40.09 0.65 17.07
C ASN A 420 -39.33 0.94 15.74
N ARG A 421 -38.13 1.50 15.85
CA ARG A 421 -37.26 1.76 14.70
C ARG A 421 -36.84 0.49 13.98
N LEU A 422 -36.45 -0.55 14.70
CA LEU A 422 -36.10 -1.85 14.11
C LEU A 422 -37.31 -2.51 13.42
N LYS A 423 -38.50 -2.42 14.01
CA LYS A 423 -39.75 -2.90 13.39
C LYS A 423 -40.04 -2.13 12.08
N GLU A 424 -39.93 -0.80 12.10
CA GLU A 424 -40.10 0.04 10.90
C GLU A 424 -39.09 -0.32 9.79
N LEU A 425 -37.82 -0.55 10.14
CA LEU A 425 -36.79 -0.96 9.19
C LEU A 425 -37.07 -2.34 8.59
N ILE A 426 -37.51 -3.30 9.42
CA ILE A 426 -37.89 -4.64 8.97
C ILE A 426 -39.04 -4.54 7.97
N GLU A 427 -40.12 -3.79 8.30
CA GLU A 427 -41.26 -3.57 7.41
C GLU A 427 -40.86 -2.91 6.09
N LYS A 428 -39.99 -1.88 6.12
CA LYS A 428 -39.50 -1.21 4.91
C LYS A 428 -38.67 -2.13 4.02
N ILE A 429 -37.84 -3.01 4.62
CA ILE A 429 -37.04 -3.97 3.84
C ILE A 429 -37.98 -5.02 3.21
N GLN A 430 -38.96 -5.51 3.96
CA GLN A 430 -39.95 -6.46 3.44
C GLN A 430 -40.81 -5.85 2.30
N ALA A 431 -41.27 -4.61 2.47
CA ALA A 431 -41.99 -3.88 1.44
C ALA A 431 -41.16 -3.52 0.21
N GLY A 432 -39.81 -3.45 0.36
CA GLY A 432 -38.90 -3.05 -0.70
C GLY A 432 -38.63 -4.07 -1.81
N ASP A 433 -39.38 -5.17 -1.84
CA ASP A 433 -39.23 -6.28 -2.80
C ASP A 433 -37.80 -6.64 -3.17
N CYS A 434 -36.97 -6.83 -2.13
CA CYS A 434 -35.55 -7.15 -2.29
C CYS A 434 -35.30 -8.47 -3.04
N ALA A 435 -36.30 -9.36 -3.10
CA ALA A 435 -36.24 -10.63 -3.79
C ALA A 435 -37.03 -10.68 -5.12
N GLN A 436 -37.47 -9.52 -5.65
CA GLN A 436 -38.13 -9.41 -6.95
C GLN A 436 -39.36 -10.33 -7.08
N GLY A 437 -40.19 -10.43 -6.06
CA GLY A 437 -41.37 -11.30 -6.04
C GLY A 437 -41.07 -12.80 -6.02
N LYS A 438 -39.80 -13.24 -6.06
CA LYS A 438 -39.43 -14.67 -6.11
C LYS A 438 -39.35 -15.35 -4.76
N TYR A 439 -39.19 -14.57 -3.69
CA TYR A 439 -39.09 -15.08 -2.33
C TYR A 439 -39.55 -14.04 -1.33
N ASN A 440 -40.31 -14.45 -0.31
CA ASN A 440 -40.72 -13.55 0.77
C ASN A 440 -39.59 -13.45 1.79
N ILE A 441 -38.95 -12.28 1.87
CA ILE A 441 -37.83 -12.04 2.76
C ILE A 441 -38.35 -11.81 4.18
N GLN A 442 -37.94 -12.68 5.08
CA GLN A 442 -38.20 -12.54 6.50
C GLN A 442 -36.94 -12.05 7.22
N LEU A 443 -37.08 -11.09 8.12
CA LEU A 443 -36.01 -10.56 8.94
C LEU A 443 -36.28 -10.76 10.43
N SER A 444 -35.21 -10.94 11.17
CA SER A 444 -35.22 -10.94 12.62
C SER A 444 -34.11 -10.05 13.14
N ALA A 445 -34.35 -9.34 14.24
CA ALA A 445 -33.36 -8.47 14.86
C ALA A 445 -33.13 -8.87 16.33
N GLY A 446 -31.86 -9.06 16.68
CA GLY A 446 -31.39 -9.17 18.05
C GLY A 446 -30.68 -7.90 18.46
N ALA A 447 -31.01 -7.32 19.62
CA ALA A 447 -30.47 -6.05 20.07
C ALA A 447 -29.95 -6.11 21.50
N TYR A 448 -28.90 -5.36 21.77
CA TYR A 448 -28.44 -5.08 23.14
C TYR A 448 -28.36 -3.58 23.34
N TRP A 449 -29.12 -3.09 24.33
CA TRP A 449 -29.19 -1.70 24.72
C TRP A 449 -28.53 -1.49 26.08
N HIS A 450 -27.64 -0.47 26.18
CA HIS A 450 -26.88 -0.19 27.40
C HIS A 450 -26.73 1.31 27.64
N PRO A 451 -26.99 1.82 28.89
CA PRO A 451 -26.67 3.20 29.24
C PRO A 451 -25.16 3.35 29.50
N ILE A 452 -24.54 4.40 28.93
CA ILE A 452 -23.13 4.72 29.11
C ILE A 452 -22.99 5.85 30.13
N ASN A 453 -22.45 5.56 31.30
CA ASN A 453 -22.16 6.54 32.35
C ASN A 453 -20.66 6.84 32.39
N LYS A 454 -20.29 8.13 32.63
CA LYS A 454 -18.91 8.59 32.73
C LYS A 454 -18.07 7.93 33.82
N GLU A 455 -18.70 7.50 34.90
CA GLU A 455 -18.02 6.85 36.05
C GLU A 455 -17.44 5.46 35.70
N ASN A 456 -17.89 4.86 34.58
CA ASN A 456 -17.48 3.54 34.14
C ASN A 456 -16.43 3.53 33.03
N VAL A 457 -15.93 4.71 32.59
CA VAL A 457 -15.00 4.85 31.47
C VAL A 457 -13.55 5.19 31.89
N GLY A 458 -13.35 5.48 33.20
CA GLY A 458 -12.03 5.74 33.76
C GLY A 458 -11.43 4.47 34.39
N GLU A 459 -10.26 4.06 33.91
CA GLU A 459 -9.49 2.90 34.39
C GLU A 459 -10.05 1.52 33.98
N GLY A 460 -9.99 1.12 32.70
CA GLY A 460 -9.97 -0.31 32.32
C GLY A 460 -11.02 -1.28 32.83
N THR A 461 -11.97 -0.83 33.65
CA THR A 461 -12.96 -1.64 34.33
C THR A 461 -14.32 -0.98 34.32
N LEU A 462 -15.16 -1.36 33.35
CA LEU A 462 -16.62 -1.22 33.50
C LEU A 462 -17.06 -2.13 34.64
N SER A 463 -16.92 -1.70 35.89
CA SER A 463 -17.42 -2.44 37.04
C SER A 463 -18.95 -2.44 37.01
N LEU A 464 -19.51 -3.57 36.67
CA LEU A 464 -20.89 -3.90 37.00
C LEU A 464 -20.99 -3.97 38.53
N SER A 465 -21.41 -2.85 39.16
CA SER A 465 -21.72 -2.83 40.56
C SER A 465 -22.82 -3.81 40.88
N SER A 466 -22.49 -4.68 41.84
CA SER A 466 -23.34 -5.47 42.69
C SER A 466 -24.06 -6.69 42.10
N VAL A 467 -23.31 -7.76 41.83
CA VAL A 467 -23.64 -9.10 42.39
C VAL A 467 -22.33 -9.89 42.52
N SER A 468 -21.80 -10.01 43.69
CA SER A 468 -20.69 -10.90 44.01
C SER A 468 -21.16 -12.36 43.95
N LEU A 469 -20.62 -13.13 43.01
CA LEU A 469 -20.72 -14.59 43.00
C LEU A 469 -19.36 -15.18 42.67
N PRO A 470 -18.91 -16.20 43.38
CA PRO A 470 -17.54 -16.69 43.30
C PRO A 470 -17.32 -17.65 42.11
N ALA A 471 -16.14 -17.53 41.50
CA ALA A 471 -15.38 -18.60 40.84
C ALA A 471 -15.91 -19.24 39.56
N MET A 472 -16.56 -18.49 38.66
CA MET A 472 -16.76 -18.93 37.27
C MET A 472 -16.50 -17.80 36.22
N ASP A 473 -15.68 -16.83 36.60
CA ASP A 473 -15.42 -15.61 35.79
C ASP A 473 -14.56 -15.82 34.52
N ASN A 474 -14.06 -17.04 34.30
CA ASN A 474 -13.17 -17.32 33.15
C ASN A 474 -13.91 -17.66 31.84
N LEU A 475 -15.23 -17.67 31.79
CA LEU A 475 -16.00 -18.00 30.58
C LEU A 475 -16.56 -16.77 29.85
N ILE A 476 -16.50 -15.59 30.48
CA ILE A 476 -16.83 -14.31 29.84
C ILE A 476 -15.84 -13.28 30.39
N ASP A 477 -14.62 -13.26 29.85
CA ASP A 477 -13.65 -12.19 30.11
C ASP A 477 -14.22 -10.89 29.55
N MET A 478 -14.82 -10.08 30.41
CA MET A 478 -15.63 -8.91 30.07
C MET A 478 -14.81 -7.65 29.84
N ASP A 479 -13.50 -7.66 30.09
CA ASP A 479 -12.76 -6.42 30.29
C ASP A 479 -11.84 -5.98 29.11
N SER A 480 -11.62 -6.81 28.10
CA SER A 480 -10.66 -6.42 27.03
C SER A 480 -11.25 -6.20 25.63
N HIS A 481 -12.49 -6.62 25.33
CA HIS A 481 -13.06 -6.56 23.97
C HIS A 481 -14.54 -6.13 23.96
N TRP A 482 -14.85 -5.02 24.60
CA TRP A 482 -16.23 -4.55 24.75
C TRP A 482 -17.03 -4.37 23.42
N PRO A 483 -16.48 -3.97 22.24
CA PRO A 483 -17.28 -3.91 21.02
C PRO A 483 -17.82 -5.28 20.60
N GLU A 484 -17.02 -6.35 20.78
CA GLU A 484 -17.45 -7.72 20.48
C GLU A 484 -18.45 -8.25 21.50
N ASN A 485 -18.39 -7.80 22.75
CA ASN A 485 -19.34 -8.16 23.77
C ASN A 485 -20.77 -7.68 23.43
N PHE A 486 -20.90 -6.44 22.90
CA PHE A 486 -22.19 -5.93 22.43
C PHE A 486 -22.77 -6.78 21.29
N LEU A 487 -21.93 -7.14 20.31
CA LEU A 487 -22.35 -8.04 19.22
C LEU A 487 -22.73 -9.43 19.76
N THR A 488 -21.99 -9.95 20.73
CA THR A 488 -22.25 -11.27 21.33
C THR A 488 -23.61 -11.30 22.01
N LYS A 489 -23.94 -10.27 22.80
CA LYS A 489 -25.24 -10.15 23.47
C LYS A 489 -26.38 -9.95 22.45
N ALA A 490 -26.21 -9.07 21.46
CA ALA A 490 -27.21 -8.90 20.40
C ALA A 490 -27.40 -10.19 19.59
N ARG A 491 -26.31 -10.93 19.31
CA ARG A 491 -26.36 -12.23 18.61
C ARG A 491 -27.07 -13.30 19.44
N ALA A 492 -26.88 -13.31 20.76
CA ALA A 492 -27.59 -14.19 21.66
C ALA A 492 -29.11 -13.94 21.66
N ALA A 493 -29.52 -12.67 21.66
CA ALA A 493 -30.92 -12.30 21.51
C ALA A 493 -31.51 -12.77 20.17
N LEU A 494 -30.77 -12.58 19.08
CA LEU A 494 -31.16 -13.04 17.73
C LEU A 494 -31.30 -14.58 17.68
N LYS A 495 -30.38 -15.31 18.31
CA LYS A 495 -30.41 -16.79 18.36
C LYS A 495 -31.71 -17.32 19.00
N GLN A 496 -32.23 -16.64 19.99
CA GLN A 496 -33.48 -17.04 20.65
C GLN A 496 -34.69 -16.90 19.70
N LEU A 497 -34.73 -15.88 18.83
CA LEU A 497 -35.76 -15.77 17.81
C LEU A 497 -35.70 -16.90 16.78
N LYS A 498 -34.48 -17.33 16.43
CA LYS A 498 -34.28 -18.46 15.49
C LYS A 498 -34.79 -19.77 16.07
N VAL A 499 -34.50 -20.03 17.34
CA VAL A 499 -34.94 -21.26 18.05
C VAL A 499 -36.45 -21.29 18.23
N SER A 500 -37.07 -20.18 18.54
CA SER A 500 -38.53 -20.08 18.71
C SER A 500 -39.32 -19.96 17.42
N ASN A 501 -38.65 -19.95 16.27
CA ASN A 501 -39.20 -19.70 14.95
C ASN A 501 -40.07 -18.43 14.83
N LYS A 502 -39.81 -17.43 15.69
CA LYS A 502 -40.54 -16.17 15.75
C LYS A 502 -39.81 -15.08 14.91
N GLU A 503 -40.58 -14.23 14.27
CA GLU A 503 -40.14 -13.00 13.63
C GLU A 503 -40.12 -11.84 14.60
N GLY A 504 -39.43 -10.77 14.26
CA GLY A 504 -39.45 -9.50 14.99
C GLY A 504 -38.17 -9.15 15.70
N VAL A 505 -38.29 -8.40 16.77
CA VAL A 505 -37.16 -7.83 17.53
C VAL A 505 -37.09 -8.45 18.94
N ARG A 506 -35.89 -8.84 19.34
CA ARG A 506 -35.59 -9.34 20.68
C ARG A 506 -34.41 -8.60 21.27
N PHE A 507 -34.56 -8.13 22.50
CA PHE A 507 -33.49 -7.55 23.28
C PHE A 507 -32.83 -8.58 24.17
N PHE A 508 -31.50 -8.47 24.32
CA PHE A 508 -30.78 -9.15 25.38
C PHE A 508 -31.06 -8.40 26.69
N ASP A 509 -31.58 -9.14 27.66
CA ASP A 509 -31.93 -8.66 29.00
C ASP A 509 -31.41 -9.65 30.04
N ASP A 510 -31.53 -9.30 31.32
CA ASP A 510 -31.08 -10.13 32.45
C ASP A 510 -31.78 -11.50 32.49
N LYS A 511 -33.08 -11.54 32.08
CA LYS A 511 -33.81 -12.81 31.99
C LYS A 511 -33.23 -13.73 30.92
N LEU A 512 -32.83 -13.18 29.80
CA LEU A 512 -32.19 -13.95 28.74
C LEU A 512 -30.77 -14.37 29.13
N ALA A 513 -30.03 -13.48 29.80
CA ALA A 513 -28.71 -13.80 30.33
C ALA A 513 -28.77 -15.00 31.32
N GLU A 514 -29.71 -14.97 32.27
CA GLU A 514 -29.91 -16.04 33.25
C GLU A 514 -30.34 -17.35 32.57
N LYS A 515 -31.23 -17.27 31.57
CA LYS A 515 -31.61 -18.45 30.78
C LYS A 515 -30.40 -19.09 30.11
N ILE A 516 -29.56 -18.29 29.43
CA ILE A 516 -28.36 -18.79 28.72
C ILE A 516 -27.34 -19.37 29.70
N ARG A 517 -27.19 -18.74 30.88
CA ARG A 517 -26.32 -19.23 31.95
C ARG A 517 -26.79 -20.59 32.43
N THR A 518 -28.09 -20.72 32.72
CA THR A 518 -28.69 -21.99 33.16
C THR A 518 -28.51 -23.07 32.09
N GLU A 519 -28.80 -22.76 30.81
CA GLU A 519 -28.58 -23.70 29.70
C GLU A 519 -27.13 -24.21 29.66
N LYS A 520 -26.15 -23.32 29.80
CA LYS A 520 -24.72 -23.67 29.80
C LYS A 520 -24.31 -24.52 31.01
N LEU A 521 -24.86 -24.21 32.17
CA LEU A 521 -24.62 -25.02 33.37
C LEU A 521 -25.20 -26.44 33.21
N LEU A 522 -26.40 -26.56 32.64
CA LEU A 522 -27.01 -27.88 32.38
C LEU A 522 -26.19 -28.68 31.36
N GLU A 523 -25.69 -28.04 30.27
CA GLU A 523 -24.79 -28.66 29.31
C GLU A 523 -23.49 -29.14 30.00
N HIS A 524 -22.89 -28.31 30.83
CA HIS A 524 -21.64 -28.63 31.53
C HIS A 524 -21.81 -29.78 32.56
N ASN A 525 -22.92 -29.78 33.30
CA ASN A 525 -23.16 -30.75 34.38
C ASN A 525 -23.70 -32.11 33.88
N PHE A 526 -23.98 -32.28 32.57
CA PHE A 526 -24.60 -33.47 31.98
C PHE A 526 -23.88 -34.78 32.35
N GLN A 527 -22.57 -34.83 32.18
CA GLN A 527 -21.79 -36.04 32.43
C GLN A 527 -21.85 -36.45 33.93
N GLN A 528 -21.70 -35.48 34.80
CA GLN A 528 -21.78 -35.67 36.22
C GLN A 528 -23.21 -36.10 36.65
N ALA A 529 -24.23 -35.54 36.03
CA ALA A 529 -25.61 -35.90 36.27
C ALA A 529 -25.93 -37.37 35.92
N LEU A 530 -25.34 -37.88 34.84
CA LEU A 530 -25.41 -39.30 34.49
C LEU A 530 -24.77 -40.19 35.56
N GLU A 531 -23.57 -39.83 36.01
CA GLU A 531 -22.82 -40.59 37.02
C GLU A 531 -23.51 -40.56 38.38
N ASN A 532 -24.11 -39.44 38.74
CA ASN A 532 -24.86 -39.26 40.01
C ASN A 532 -26.27 -39.86 39.99
N ASN A 533 -26.72 -40.47 38.87
CA ASN A 533 -28.08 -40.97 38.69
C ASN A 533 -29.16 -39.90 38.87
N GLU A 534 -28.92 -38.68 38.45
CA GLU A 534 -29.89 -37.58 38.52
C GLU A 534 -31.03 -37.73 37.48
N PHE A 535 -30.82 -38.52 36.44
CA PHE A 535 -31.81 -38.87 35.44
C PHE A 535 -32.63 -40.07 35.90
N VAL A 536 -33.97 -39.88 35.99
CA VAL A 536 -34.92 -40.91 36.39
C VAL A 536 -36.00 -41.08 35.33
N LEU A 537 -36.60 -42.28 35.29
CA LEU A 537 -37.70 -42.56 34.36
C LEU A 537 -39.03 -42.52 35.09
N TYR A 538 -39.98 -41.78 34.55
CA TYR A 538 -41.39 -41.86 34.87
C TYR A 538 -42.08 -42.69 33.81
N TYR A 539 -43.02 -43.53 34.21
CA TYR A 539 -43.69 -44.46 33.31
C TYR A 539 -45.14 -44.03 33.14
N GLN A 540 -45.52 -43.65 31.91
CA GLN A 540 -46.90 -43.34 31.57
C GLN A 540 -47.56 -44.55 31.00
N PRO A 541 -48.64 -45.04 31.61
CA PRO A 541 -49.27 -46.32 31.17
C PRO A 541 -50.03 -46.15 29.87
N LYS A 542 -50.01 -47.23 29.04
CA LYS A 542 -50.83 -47.39 27.83
C LYS A 542 -51.90 -48.45 28.13
N TYR A 543 -53.17 -48.02 28.10
CA TYR A 543 -54.30 -48.89 28.40
C TYR A 543 -55.02 -49.33 27.15
N GLY A 544 -55.22 -50.63 26.98
CA GLY A 544 -56.13 -51.17 25.97
C GLY A 544 -57.57 -50.90 26.31
N ILE A 545 -58.38 -50.49 25.35
CA ILE A 545 -59.75 -50.04 25.53
C ILE A 545 -60.81 -50.87 24.82
N LYS A 546 -60.42 -51.94 24.15
CA LYS A 546 -61.36 -52.85 23.41
C LYS A 546 -62.20 -53.73 24.31
N GLY A 547 -61.71 -54.06 25.47
CA GLY A 547 -62.44 -54.87 26.49
C GLY A 547 -63.40 -54.09 27.33
N ALA A 548 -64.15 -54.79 28.19
CA ALA A 548 -65.06 -54.19 29.23
C ALA A 548 -64.28 -53.41 30.28
N ASN A 549 -63.11 -53.90 30.64
CA ASN A 549 -62.20 -53.27 31.58
C ASN A 549 -60.93 -52.87 30.88
N PRO A 550 -60.36 -51.72 31.22
CA PRO A 550 -59.06 -51.30 30.62
C PRO A 550 -57.95 -52.24 31.18
N GLU A 551 -57.09 -52.70 30.24
CA GLU A 551 -55.98 -53.58 30.60
C GLU A 551 -54.66 -52.85 30.32
N LEU A 552 -53.67 -53.00 31.20
CA LEU A 552 -52.33 -52.40 30.97
C LEU A 552 -51.59 -53.18 29.88
N HIS A 553 -51.34 -52.53 28.75
CA HIS A 553 -50.67 -53.12 27.57
C HIS A 553 -49.22 -52.68 27.41
N GLY A 554 -48.79 -51.58 28.06
CA GLY A 554 -47.44 -51.08 27.98
C GLY A 554 -47.29 -49.79 28.80
N ALA A 555 -46.07 -49.20 28.75
CA ALA A 555 -45.83 -47.90 29.33
C ALA A 555 -44.76 -47.15 28.54
N GLU A 556 -44.85 -45.86 28.45
CA GLU A 556 -43.82 -45.02 27.87
C GLU A 556 -42.86 -44.56 28.96
N ALA A 557 -41.54 -44.72 28.74
CA ALA A 557 -40.48 -44.23 29.62
C ALA A 557 -40.15 -42.80 29.31
N LEU A 558 -40.59 -41.90 30.20
CA LEU A 558 -40.41 -40.45 30.11
C LEU A 558 -39.29 -40.01 31.02
N ILE A 559 -38.17 -39.58 30.43
CA ILE A 559 -37.00 -39.12 31.20
C ILE A 559 -37.33 -37.82 32.00
N ARG A 560 -36.84 -37.73 33.21
CA ARG A 560 -36.90 -36.56 34.11
C ARG A 560 -35.50 -36.34 34.68
N TRP A 561 -35.09 -35.09 34.83
CA TRP A 561 -33.83 -34.76 35.49
C TRP A 561 -34.12 -34.16 36.86
N ILE A 562 -33.68 -34.81 37.94
CA ILE A 562 -33.76 -34.33 39.30
C ILE A 562 -32.41 -33.73 39.68
N SER A 563 -32.23 -32.46 39.33
CA SER A 563 -30.98 -31.76 39.58
C SER A 563 -30.92 -31.29 41.04
N PRO A 564 -29.81 -31.50 41.75
CA PRO A 564 -29.63 -30.97 43.12
C PRO A 564 -29.69 -29.45 43.19
N GLU A 565 -29.25 -28.76 42.13
CA GLU A 565 -29.20 -27.30 42.09
C GLU A 565 -30.50 -26.68 41.52
N HIS A 566 -31.12 -27.33 40.55
CA HIS A 566 -32.25 -26.78 39.78
C HIS A 566 -33.58 -27.47 40.03
N GLY A 567 -33.59 -28.49 40.91
CA GLY A 567 -34.77 -29.27 41.25
C GLY A 567 -35.27 -30.12 40.07
N PHE A 568 -36.58 -30.28 39.94
CA PHE A 568 -37.23 -31.03 38.88
C PHE A 568 -37.17 -30.28 37.52
N LEU A 569 -36.53 -30.90 36.53
CA LEU A 569 -36.42 -30.39 35.18
C LEU A 569 -37.21 -31.29 34.22
N SER A 570 -38.14 -30.68 33.48
CA SER A 570 -38.88 -31.36 32.43
C SER A 570 -38.04 -31.56 31.16
N PRO A 571 -38.30 -32.59 30.33
CA PRO A 571 -37.58 -32.87 29.09
C PRO A 571 -37.45 -31.65 28.14
N GLY A 572 -38.49 -30.85 28.02
CA GLY A 572 -38.48 -29.66 27.19
C GLY A 572 -37.45 -28.59 27.58
N ARG A 573 -36.85 -28.67 28.79
CA ARG A 573 -35.78 -27.76 29.20
C ARG A 573 -34.37 -28.24 28.82
N PHE A 574 -34.11 -29.54 28.77
CA PHE A 574 -32.78 -30.08 28.56
C PHE A 574 -32.61 -30.87 27.25
N ILE A 575 -33.62 -31.55 26.73
CA ILE A 575 -33.52 -32.31 25.46
C ILE A 575 -33.05 -31.40 24.30
N PRO A 576 -33.62 -30.21 24.05
CA PRO A 576 -33.17 -29.35 22.99
C PRO A 576 -31.72 -28.86 23.16
N LEU A 577 -31.18 -28.83 24.38
CA LEU A 577 -29.78 -28.50 24.63
C LEU A 577 -28.90 -29.67 24.22
N PHE A 578 -29.22 -30.88 24.67
CA PHE A 578 -28.42 -32.08 24.38
C PHE A 578 -28.49 -32.52 22.91
N GLU A 579 -29.56 -32.22 22.22
CA GLU A 579 -29.67 -32.41 20.77
C GLU A 579 -28.65 -31.54 20.02
N ARG A 580 -28.49 -30.28 20.41
CA ARG A 580 -27.51 -29.36 19.80
C ARG A 580 -26.07 -29.80 20.02
N ASP A 581 -25.76 -30.30 21.22
CA ASP A 581 -24.39 -30.62 21.62
C ASP A 581 -23.99 -32.07 21.31
N GLY A 582 -24.95 -32.91 20.87
CA GLY A 582 -24.71 -34.33 20.61
C GLY A 582 -24.81 -35.24 21.80
N ASN A 583 -25.12 -34.71 22.96
CA ASN A 583 -25.29 -35.49 24.19
C ASN A 583 -26.57 -36.33 24.22
N LEU A 584 -27.53 -36.04 23.31
CA LEU A 584 -28.80 -36.78 23.26
C LEU A 584 -28.57 -38.27 22.92
N GLU A 585 -27.57 -38.60 22.09
CA GLU A 585 -27.20 -40.00 21.82
C GLU A 585 -26.82 -40.76 23.09
N ILE A 586 -26.04 -40.10 23.96
CA ILE A 586 -25.61 -40.69 25.22
C ILE A 586 -26.82 -40.83 26.18
N LEU A 587 -27.70 -39.82 26.18
CA LEU A 587 -28.91 -39.87 27.01
C LEU A 587 -29.85 -40.99 26.56
N ASP A 588 -30.09 -41.19 25.26
CA ASP A 588 -30.94 -42.30 24.76
C ASP A 588 -30.42 -43.65 25.22
N ARG A 589 -29.10 -43.86 25.14
CA ARG A 589 -28.45 -45.09 25.64
C ARG A 589 -28.67 -45.28 27.14
N HIS A 590 -28.55 -44.17 27.92
CA HIS A 590 -28.80 -44.20 29.34
C HIS A 590 -30.27 -44.51 29.67
N VAL A 591 -31.23 -43.95 28.93
CA VAL A 591 -32.68 -44.22 29.07
C VAL A 591 -32.96 -45.71 28.84
N LEU A 592 -32.41 -46.28 27.75
CA LEU A 592 -32.58 -47.71 27.46
C LEU A 592 -32.03 -48.59 28.59
N LYS A 593 -30.85 -48.26 29.13
CA LYS A 593 -30.26 -48.98 30.26
C LYS A 593 -31.16 -48.89 31.54
N LEU A 594 -31.68 -47.70 31.81
CA LEU A 594 -32.62 -47.51 32.96
C LEU A 594 -33.90 -48.30 32.76
N ALA A 595 -34.49 -48.31 31.57
CA ALA A 595 -35.69 -49.07 31.25
C ALA A 595 -35.46 -50.59 31.42
N CYS A 596 -34.35 -51.14 30.91
CA CYS A 596 -33.97 -52.54 31.07
C CYS A 596 -33.76 -52.91 32.54
N ARG A 597 -33.10 -52.02 33.32
CA ARG A 597 -32.91 -52.20 34.77
C ARG A 597 -34.25 -52.27 35.48
N GLN A 598 -35.21 -51.40 35.16
CA GLN A 598 -36.53 -51.37 35.77
C GLN A 598 -37.36 -52.59 35.40
N LEU A 599 -37.32 -53.05 34.13
CA LEU A 599 -37.97 -54.28 33.69
C LEU A 599 -37.43 -55.46 34.47
N ARG A 600 -36.11 -55.55 34.67
CA ARG A 600 -35.50 -56.64 35.47
C ARG A 600 -36.02 -56.62 36.88
N GLN A 601 -36.11 -55.47 37.55
CA GLN A 601 -36.66 -55.35 38.90
C GLN A 601 -38.10 -55.81 38.98
N TRP A 602 -38.96 -55.50 37.99
CA TRP A 602 -40.34 -55.95 37.96
C TRP A 602 -40.45 -57.46 37.75
N LEU A 603 -39.67 -58.03 36.88
CA LEU A 603 -39.62 -59.45 36.63
C LEU A 603 -39.12 -60.19 37.88
N ASP A 604 -38.09 -59.71 38.54
CA ASP A 604 -37.58 -60.33 39.84
C ASP A 604 -38.56 -60.22 40.97
N ALA A 605 -39.38 -59.18 41.03
CA ALA A 605 -40.44 -59.00 41.99
C ALA A 605 -41.71 -59.87 41.67
N GLY A 606 -41.70 -60.62 40.60
CA GLY A 606 -42.77 -61.49 40.17
C GLY A 606 -43.95 -60.80 39.49
N TYR A 607 -43.76 -59.51 39.02
CA TYR A 607 -44.82 -58.85 38.27
C TYR A 607 -44.83 -59.33 36.81
N GLN A 608 -46.03 -59.35 36.20
CA GLN A 608 -46.17 -59.50 34.80
C GLN A 608 -45.65 -58.22 34.06
N ALA A 609 -44.50 -58.32 33.45
CA ALA A 609 -43.91 -57.16 32.76
C ALA A 609 -44.66 -56.87 31.46
N VAL A 610 -44.91 -55.61 31.20
CA VAL A 610 -45.45 -55.06 29.94
C VAL A 610 -44.36 -54.36 29.18
N PRO A 611 -44.45 -54.24 27.84
CA PRO A 611 -43.48 -53.51 27.05
C PRO A 611 -43.28 -52.06 27.51
N ILE A 612 -42.01 -51.62 27.56
CA ILE A 612 -41.67 -50.21 27.81
C ILE A 612 -41.25 -49.60 26.48
N SER A 613 -41.89 -48.48 26.17
CA SER A 613 -41.49 -47.65 25.03
C SER A 613 -40.39 -46.67 25.43
N VAL A 614 -39.38 -46.55 24.61
CA VAL A 614 -38.27 -45.61 24.75
C VAL A 614 -38.10 -44.79 23.49
N ASN A 615 -38.00 -43.50 23.64
CA ASN A 615 -37.77 -42.56 22.56
C ASN A 615 -36.31 -42.64 22.02
N ILE A 616 -36.12 -42.64 20.71
CA ILE A 616 -34.80 -42.71 20.04
C ILE A 616 -34.61 -41.50 19.16
N SER A 617 -33.53 -40.78 19.38
CA SER A 617 -33.18 -39.62 18.59
C SER A 617 -32.65 -39.96 17.21
N ARG A 618 -32.82 -39.03 16.28
CA ARG A 618 -32.31 -39.14 14.91
C ARG A 618 -30.80 -39.45 14.81
N ARG A 619 -29.98 -38.97 15.76
CA ARG A 619 -28.54 -39.26 15.74
C ARG A 619 -28.21 -40.73 15.89
N ASN A 620 -28.95 -41.43 16.73
CA ASN A 620 -28.80 -42.86 16.88
C ASN A 620 -29.27 -43.62 15.62
N ILE A 621 -30.25 -43.07 14.90
CA ILE A 621 -30.72 -43.64 13.60
C ILE A 621 -29.62 -43.50 12.52
N VAL A 622 -29.02 -42.31 12.38
CA VAL A 622 -27.96 -42.02 11.41
C VAL A 622 -26.64 -42.72 11.77
N GLY A 623 -26.35 -42.90 13.07
CA GLY A 623 -25.16 -43.60 13.59
C GLY A 623 -25.12 -45.09 13.30
N GLY A 624 -26.20 -45.68 12.77
CA GLY A 624 -26.23 -47.03 12.21
C GLY A 624 -26.10 -48.15 13.24
N ASN A 625 -25.37 -49.20 12.90
CA ASN A 625 -25.31 -50.49 13.66
C ASN A 625 -24.75 -50.36 15.10
N ASN A 626 -24.17 -49.26 15.46
CA ASN A 626 -23.57 -49.06 16.79
C ASN A 626 -24.61 -48.99 17.93
N PHE A 627 -25.80 -48.39 17.65
CA PHE A 627 -26.86 -48.36 18.65
C PHE A 627 -27.55 -49.72 18.80
N LEU A 628 -27.75 -50.53 17.74
CA LEU A 628 -28.30 -51.86 17.83
C LEU A 628 -27.39 -52.78 18.66
N ALA A 629 -26.08 -52.79 18.40
CA ALA A 629 -25.16 -53.61 19.20
C ALA A 629 -25.23 -53.26 20.67
N TYR A 630 -25.22 -51.95 20.99
CA TYR A 630 -25.40 -51.48 22.39
C TYR A 630 -26.73 -51.93 23.00
N ALA A 631 -27.84 -51.80 22.23
CA ALA A 631 -29.16 -52.21 22.72
C ALA A 631 -29.20 -53.70 23.04
N LEU A 632 -28.67 -54.55 22.15
CA LEU A 632 -28.62 -56.01 22.35
C LEU A 632 -27.73 -56.37 23.56
N ASP A 633 -26.60 -55.72 23.74
CA ASP A 633 -25.69 -55.92 24.89
C ASP A 633 -26.38 -55.59 26.19
N VAL A 634 -27.08 -54.44 26.26
CA VAL A 634 -27.82 -54.02 27.46
C VAL A 634 -28.98 -54.99 27.75
N LEU A 635 -29.75 -55.42 26.74
CA LEU A 635 -30.81 -56.38 26.94
C LEU A 635 -30.27 -57.73 27.45
N ALA A 636 -29.13 -58.17 26.94
CA ALA A 636 -28.45 -59.38 27.40
C ALA A 636 -27.94 -59.22 28.85
N GLU A 637 -27.32 -58.07 29.18
CA GLU A 637 -26.84 -57.73 30.56
C GLU A 637 -27.98 -57.90 31.58
N TYR A 638 -29.18 -57.37 31.28
CA TYR A 638 -30.35 -57.42 32.17
C TYR A 638 -31.29 -58.63 31.92
N GLN A 639 -30.94 -59.48 30.96
CA GLN A 639 -31.76 -60.66 30.57
C GLN A 639 -33.22 -60.29 30.24
N ILE A 640 -33.39 -59.25 29.42
CA ILE A 640 -34.68 -58.72 28.97
C ILE A 640 -34.95 -59.19 27.54
N PRO A 641 -36.12 -59.83 27.27
CA PRO A 641 -36.54 -60.16 25.91
C PRO A 641 -36.75 -58.88 25.07
N THR A 642 -36.38 -58.93 23.79
CA THR A 642 -36.44 -57.75 22.88
C THR A 642 -37.88 -57.25 22.69
N ASN A 643 -38.89 -58.09 22.76
CA ASN A 643 -40.30 -57.72 22.67
C ASN A 643 -40.84 -56.92 23.84
N LEU A 644 -40.09 -56.81 24.97
CA LEU A 644 -40.44 -55.96 26.09
C LEU A 644 -39.89 -54.53 25.93
N ILE A 645 -39.17 -54.25 24.85
CA ILE A 645 -38.74 -52.89 24.51
C ILE A 645 -39.35 -52.47 23.17
N GLN A 646 -40.09 -51.36 23.20
CA GLN A 646 -40.62 -50.71 22.01
C GLN A 646 -39.81 -49.43 21.76
N LEU A 647 -39.31 -49.25 20.53
CA LEU A 647 -38.59 -48.04 20.17
C LEU A 647 -39.54 -47.07 19.49
N GLU A 648 -39.59 -45.82 20.01
CA GLU A 648 -40.42 -44.75 19.49
C GLU A 648 -39.58 -43.75 18.69
N ILE A 649 -40.04 -43.37 17.49
CA ILE A 649 -39.36 -42.52 16.57
C ILE A 649 -40.28 -41.42 16.10
N LEU A 650 -39.84 -40.14 16.18
CA LEU A 650 -40.64 -38.99 15.80
C LEU A 650 -40.93 -39.01 14.27
N GLU A 651 -42.12 -38.57 13.88
CA GLU A 651 -42.51 -38.37 12.49
C GLU A 651 -41.57 -37.44 11.75
N THR A 652 -41.10 -36.36 12.38
CA THR A 652 -40.19 -35.35 11.79
C THR A 652 -38.84 -35.92 11.42
N ASP A 653 -38.36 -36.98 12.08
CA ASP A 653 -37.10 -37.64 11.78
C ASP A 653 -37.16 -38.48 10.49
N ALA A 654 -38.34 -38.81 10.06
CA ALA A 654 -38.62 -39.55 8.82
C ALA A 654 -38.37 -38.75 7.53
N SER A 655 -38.33 -37.42 7.62
CA SER A 655 -38.33 -36.53 6.45
C SER A 655 -36.97 -36.38 5.70
N VAL A 656 -35.82 -36.81 6.27
CA VAL A 656 -34.48 -36.39 5.80
C VAL A 656 -33.71 -37.46 5.01
N ASP A 657 -33.81 -38.75 5.35
CA ASP A 657 -33.29 -39.83 4.54
C ASP A 657 -34.11 -41.12 4.78
N SER A 658 -35.20 -41.24 4.06
CA SER A 658 -36.14 -42.32 4.19
C SER A 658 -35.51 -43.72 4.00
N LYS A 659 -34.47 -43.85 3.20
CA LYS A 659 -33.82 -45.14 2.94
C LYS A 659 -32.98 -45.58 4.16
N LEU A 660 -32.23 -44.68 4.77
CA LEU A 660 -31.44 -45.01 5.97
C LEU A 660 -32.35 -45.33 7.14
N LEU A 661 -33.42 -44.58 7.35
CA LEU A 661 -34.39 -44.82 8.37
C LEU A 661 -35.08 -46.19 8.20
N ILE A 662 -35.60 -46.49 7.02
CA ILE A 662 -36.24 -47.81 6.71
C ILE A 662 -35.26 -48.96 6.99
N LYS A 663 -33.99 -48.83 6.54
CA LYS A 663 -32.97 -49.84 6.82
C LYS A 663 -32.72 -50.03 8.34
N PHE A 664 -32.61 -48.90 9.09
CA PHE A 664 -32.48 -48.94 10.55
C PHE A 664 -33.65 -49.68 11.20
N LEU A 665 -34.90 -49.30 10.89
CA LEU A 665 -36.12 -49.93 11.40
C LEU A 665 -36.19 -51.43 11.06
N GLN A 666 -35.89 -51.81 9.80
CA GLN A 666 -35.86 -53.23 9.39
C GLN A 666 -34.85 -54.04 10.20
N THR A 667 -33.69 -53.44 10.48
CA THR A 667 -32.63 -54.11 11.28
C THR A 667 -33.10 -54.35 12.71
N PHE A 668 -33.72 -53.39 13.37
CA PHE A 668 -34.25 -53.55 14.72
C PHE A 668 -35.42 -54.55 14.74
N LYS A 669 -36.34 -54.44 13.77
CA LYS A 669 -37.47 -55.38 13.69
C LYS A 669 -37.02 -56.83 13.48
N SER A 670 -36.01 -57.08 12.64
CA SER A 670 -35.46 -58.41 12.41
C SER A 670 -34.76 -58.99 13.67
N ASN A 671 -34.38 -58.14 14.61
CA ASN A 671 -33.84 -58.54 15.92
C ASN A 671 -34.92 -58.63 17.02
N GLY A 672 -36.20 -58.50 16.67
CA GLY A 672 -37.32 -58.75 17.56
C GLY A 672 -37.81 -57.55 18.40
N PHE A 673 -37.33 -56.33 18.10
CA PHE A 673 -37.83 -55.11 18.73
C PHE A 673 -39.20 -54.73 18.16
N SER A 674 -40.07 -54.21 19.00
CA SER A 674 -41.27 -53.49 18.61
C SER A 674 -40.96 -52.03 18.27
N LEU A 675 -41.58 -51.54 17.17
CA LEU A 675 -41.32 -50.18 16.65
C LEU A 675 -42.61 -49.36 16.66
N ALA A 676 -42.56 -48.13 17.16
CA ALA A 676 -43.68 -47.20 17.10
C ALA A 676 -43.28 -45.87 16.43
N MET A 677 -44.19 -45.28 15.68
CA MET A 677 -44.08 -43.93 15.16
C MET A 677 -44.81 -42.99 16.10
N ASP A 678 -44.08 -42.00 16.58
CA ASP A 678 -44.56 -40.98 17.54
C ASP A 678 -44.98 -39.69 16.85
N ASP A 679 -45.87 -38.94 17.50
CA ASP A 679 -46.41 -37.62 17.05
C ASP A 679 -46.96 -37.64 15.61
N PHE A 680 -47.57 -38.77 15.15
CA PHE A 680 -48.06 -38.91 13.78
C PHE A 680 -49.18 -37.90 13.49
N GLY A 681 -48.98 -37.15 12.37
CA GLY A 681 -49.91 -36.12 11.89
C GLY A 681 -49.53 -34.71 12.28
N SER A 682 -48.50 -34.53 13.10
CA SER A 682 -47.94 -33.20 13.46
C SER A 682 -46.98 -32.67 12.39
N GLY A 683 -46.50 -33.53 11.48
CA GLY A 683 -45.45 -33.23 10.51
C GLY A 683 -45.87 -33.33 9.03
N TYR A 684 -44.89 -33.45 8.15
CA TYR A 684 -45.06 -33.48 6.68
C TYR A 684 -44.95 -34.90 6.06
N SER A 685 -45.23 -35.97 6.82
CA SER A 685 -45.11 -37.31 6.26
C SER A 685 -46.12 -37.56 5.18
N SER A 686 -45.63 -38.02 4.02
CA SER A 686 -46.53 -38.47 2.97
C SER A 686 -47.15 -39.85 3.29
N LEU A 687 -48.42 -40.04 2.97
CA LEU A 687 -49.09 -41.34 3.07
C LEU A 687 -48.33 -42.51 2.42
N GLY A 688 -47.50 -42.20 1.41
CA GLY A 688 -46.61 -43.16 0.77
C GLY A 688 -45.48 -43.66 1.68
N MET A 689 -44.98 -42.81 2.55
CA MET A 689 -43.92 -43.15 3.52
C MET A 689 -44.46 -44.01 4.66
N PHE A 690 -45.64 -43.69 5.17
CA PHE A 690 -46.34 -44.52 6.13
C PHE A 690 -46.45 -46.01 5.71
N ASN A 691 -46.81 -46.25 4.47
CA ASN A 691 -46.95 -47.60 3.96
C ASN A 691 -45.62 -48.38 3.85
N SER A 692 -44.49 -47.68 3.65
CA SER A 692 -43.18 -48.32 3.46
C SER A 692 -42.42 -48.56 4.77
N MET A 693 -42.84 -47.99 5.89
CA MET A 693 -42.15 -48.11 7.18
C MET A 693 -42.51 -49.42 7.90
N PRO A 694 -41.53 -50.18 8.41
CA PRO A 694 -41.77 -51.44 9.11
C PRO A 694 -42.10 -51.23 10.61
N ILE A 695 -43.09 -50.35 10.92
CA ILE A 695 -43.56 -50.05 12.29
C ILE A 695 -44.71 -50.98 12.70
N ASP A 696 -44.83 -51.23 13.98
CA ASP A 696 -45.88 -52.06 14.62
C ASP A 696 -47.00 -51.24 15.21
N CYS A 697 -46.69 -50.02 15.62
CA CYS A 697 -47.61 -49.17 16.36
C CYS A 697 -47.59 -47.74 15.78
N LEU A 698 -48.75 -47.10 15.73
CA LEU A 698 -48.92 -45.69 15.37
C LEU A 698 -49.43 -44.94 16.58
N LYS A 699 -48.74 -43.87 17.02
CA LYS A 699 -49.18 -42.98 18.08
C LYS A 699 -49.78 -41.72 17.47
N LEU A 700 -51.05 -41.45 17.72
CA LEU A 700 -51.75 -40.26 17.25
C LEU A 700 -51.53 -39.12 18.21
N ASP A 701 -50.96 -38.01 17.74
CA ASP A 701 -50.61 -36.87 18.55
C ASP A 701 -51.82 -36.21 19.23
N LYS A 702 -51.61 -35.70 20.43
CA LYS A 702 -52.61 -35.01 21.26
C LYS A 702 -53.36 -33.88 20.49
N SER A 703 -52.71 -33.18 19.58
CA SER A 703 -53.30 -32.08 18.83
C SER A 703 -54.55 -32.47 18.01
N PHE A 704 -54.70 -33.74 17.67
CA PHE A 704 -55.91 -34.24 17.06
C PHE A 704 -57.11 -34.25 17.97
N PHE A 705 -56.91 -34.35 19.28
CA PHE A 705 -57.96 -34.49 20.30
C PHE A 705 -58.23 -33.22 21.09
N ASP A 706 -57.36 -32.18 21.00
CA ASP A 706 -57.47 -30.92 21.73
C ASP A 706 -58.76 -30.11 21.36
N SER A 707 -59.28 -30.28 20.15
CA SER A 707 -60.46 -29.62 19.64
C SER A 707 -61.77 -30.44 19.87
N TRP A 708 -61.68 -31.67 20.38
CA TRP A 708 -62.84 -32.53 20.56
C TRP A 708 -63.74 -32.04 21.69
N GLN A 709 -65.04 -32.08 21.44
CA GLN A 709 -66.10 -31.74 22.39
C GLN A 709 -67.19 -32.81 22.39
N PRO A 710 -67.93 -32.99 23.48
CA PRO A 710 -68.96 -34.02 23.60
C PRO A 710 -70.03 -34.06 22.51
N ASP A 711 -70.36 -32.91 21.97
CA ASP A 711 -71.42 -32.72 20.96
C ASP A 711 -70.87 -32.42 19.56
N MET A 712 -69.59 -32.70 19.28
CA MET A 712 -68.98 -32.38 18.01
C MET A 712 -69.61 -33.20 16.84
N PRO A 713 -69.67 -32.66 15.63
CA PRO A 713 -70.13 -33.39 14.46
C PRO A 713 -69.18 -34.55 14.12
N GLU A 714 -69.73 -35.72 13.71
CA GLU A 714 -68.95 -36.92 13.31
C GLU A 714 -67.89 -36.60 12.23
N ARG A 715 -68.15 -35.61 11.38
CA ARG A 715 -67.19 -35.15 10.34
C ARG A 715 -65.84 -34.68 10.94
N ASP A 716 -65.86 -34.11 12.17
CA ASP A 716 -64.70 -33.49 12.76
C ASP A 716 -63.74 -34.57 13.41
N SER A 717 -64.30 -35.76 13.73
CA SER A 717 -63.51 -36.91 14.17
C SER A 717 -63.32 -37.98 13.04
N CYS A 718 -63.95 -37.80 11.92
CA CYS A 718 -63.95 -38.74 10.77
C CYS A 718 -62.51 -39.06 10.30
N LEU A 719 -61.61 -38.08 10.29
CA LEU A 719 -60.23 -38.28 9.90
C LEU A 719 -59.56 -39.36 10.81
N ILE A 720 -59.71 -39.27 12.11
CA ILE A 720 -59.12 -40.21 13.09
C ILE A 720 -59.66 -41.60 12.91
N LYS A 721 -60.95 -41.76 12.70
CA LYS A 721 -61.61 -43.04 12.38
C LYS A 721 -60.96 -43.72 11.16
N TYR A 722 -60.69 -42.95 10.08
CA TYR A 722 -60.05 -43.51 8.90
C TYR A 722 -58.58 -43.78 9.08
N MET A 723 -57.86 -42.99 9.89
CA MET A 723 -56.46 -43.22 10.26
C MET A 723 -56.32 -44.53 11.06
N ILE A 724 -57.15 -44.76 12.06
CA ILE A 724 -57.18 -46.00 12.83
C ILE A 724 -57.43 -47.21 11.87
N LYS A 725 -58.42 -47.10 11.02
CA LYS A 725 -58.74 -48.15 10.04
C LYS A 725 -57.57 -48.42 9.09
N ALA A 726 -56.93 -47.38 8.56
CA ALA A 726 -55.77 -47.53 7.65
C ALA A 726 -54.57 -48.20 8.37
N ALA A 727 -54.36 -47.91 9.65
CA ALA A 727 -53.34 -48.57 10.43
C ALA A 727 -53.67 -50.06 10.62
N HIS A 728 -54.90 -50.41 10.94
CA HIS A 728 -55.36 -51.80 11.06
C HIS A 728 -55.31 -52.58 9.73
N ASP A 729 -55.72 -51.95 8.63
CA ASP A 729 -55.67 -52.55 7.28
C ASP A 729 -54.21 -52.85 6.87
N THR A 730 -53.23 -52.21 7.48
CA THR A 730 -51.78 -52.42 7.27
C THR A 730 -51.13 -53.23 8.41
N GLY A 731 -51.92 -53.80 9.32
CA GLY A 731 -51.44 -54.71 10.37
C GLY A 731 -50.78 -53.99 11.57
N ARG A 732 -51.10 -52.72 11.82
CA ARG A 732 -50.53 -51.90 12.89
C ARG A 732 -51.56 -51.64 13.98
N THR A 733 -51.08 -51.52 15.22
CA THR A 733 -51.89 -51.06 16.37
C THR A 733 -51.84 -49.53 16.46
N VAL A 734 -52.85 -48.95 17.15
CA VAL A 734 -52.95 -47.48 17.32
C VAL A 734 -53.04 -47.13 18.79
N VAL A 735 -52.24 -46.15 19.19
CA VAL A 735 -52.31 -45.47 20.51
C VAL A 735 -52.81 -44.04 20.29
N ALA A 736 -53.86 -43.63 20.98
CA ALA A 736 -54.26 -42.22 21.02
C ALA A 736 -53.67 -41.53 22.24
N GLU A 737 -52.96 -40.43 22.03
CA GLU A 737 -52.26 -39.70 23.10
C GLU A 737 -53.06 -38.52 23.67
N GLY A 738 -52.69 -38.10 24.88
CA GLY A 738 -53.27 -36.93 25.52
C GLY A 738 -54.75 -37.04 25.79
N ILE A 739 -55.25 -38.26 26.01
CA ILE A 739 -56.66 -38.50 26.32
C ILE A 739 -56.95 -38.18 27.79
N GLU A 740 -57.86 -37.27 28.05
CA GLU A 740 -58.18 -36.75 29.38
C GLU A 740 -59.64 -36.95 29.78
N GLU A 741 -60.54 -37.05 28.81
CA GLU A 741 -61.96 -37.02 29.04
C GLU A 741 -62.66 -38.37 28.65
N LYS A 742 -63.66 -38.77 29.41
CA LYS A 742 -64.44 -40.01 29.23
C LYS A 742 -65.05 -40.10 27.81
N PHE A 743 -65.62 -39.01 27.27
CA PHE A 743 -66.26 -39.04 25.97
C PHE A 743 -65.21 -39.33 24.86
N GLN A 744 -63.94 -38.89 25.00
CA GLN A 744 -62.88 -39.22 24.06
C GLN A 744 -62.62 -40.74 24.06
N VAL A 745 -62.56 -41.34 25.24
CA VAL A 745 -62.40 -42.82 25.35
C VAL A 745 -63.54 -43.55 24.70
N ASP A 746 -64.82 -43.13 24.99
CA ASP A 746 -66.01 -43.77 24.46
C ASP A 746 -66.04 -43.66 22.93
N LEU A 747 -65.67 -42.55 22.36
CA LEU A 747 -65.59 -42.33 20.92
C LEU A 747 -64.44 -43.11 20.23
N LEU A 748 -63.25 -43.16 20.85
CA LEU A 748 -62.15 -43.95 20.37
C LEU A 748 -62.43 -45.45 20.40
N ARG A 749 -63.20 -45.92 21.39
CA ARG A 749 -63.68 -47.30 21.45
C ARG A 749 -64.66 -47.62 20.29
N GLN A 750 -65.51 -46.69 19.89
CA GLN A 750 -66.36 -46.85 18.74
C GLN A 750 -65.58 -46.89 17.42
N TYR A 751 -64.41 -46.28 17.35
CA TYR A 751 -63.51 -46.29 16.21
C TYR A 751 -62.56 -47.48 16.22
N ASP A 752 -62.70 -48.38 17.18
CA ASP A 752 -61.90 -49.59 17.35
C ASP A 752 -60.40 -49.27 17.66
N CYS A 753 -60.12 -48.13 18.28
CA CYS A 753 -58.77 -47.80 18.73
C CYS A 753 -58.25 -48.86 19.72
N ASP A 754 -56.95 -49.22 19.60
CA ASP A 754 -56.40 -50.31 20.39
C ASP A 754 -56.06 -49.85 21.81
N MET A 755 -55.38 -48.74 21.94
CA MET A 755 -54.85 -48.23 23.22
C MET A 755 -55.00 -46.70 23.32
N ILE A 756 -55.03 -46.24 24.56
CA ILE A 756 -54.96 -44.80 24.89
C ILE A 756 -53.86 -44.55 25.91
N GLN A 757 -53.31 -43.34 25.86
CA GLN A 757 -52.34 -42.81 26.79
C GLN A 757 -52.75 -41.38 27.16
N GLY A 758 -52.77 -41.02 28.44
CA GLY A 758 -53.20 -39.72 28.91
C GLY A 758 -53.51 -39.67 30.40
N TYR A 759 -54.07 -38.57 30.84
CA TYR A 759 -54.44 -38.36 32.25
C TYR A 759 -55.85 -38.88 32.62
N TYR A 760 -56.51 -39.53 31.69
CA TYR A 760 -57.82 -40.16 31.97
C TYR A 760 -57.74 -41.30 32.97
N PHE A 761 -56.63 -42.06 32.94
CA PHE A 761 -56.35 -43.14 33.91
C PHE A 761 -55.33 -42.75 34.97
#